data_9cd5b538879097019f1a91226ff5d66a
#
_entry.id   9cd5b538879097019f1a91226ff5d66a
#
_cell.length_a   1.000
_cell.length_b   1.000
_cell.length_c   1.000
_cell.angle_alpha   90.00
_cell.angle_beta   90.00
_cell.angle_gamma   90.00
#
_symmetry.space_group_name_H-M   'P 1'
#
loop_
_entity.id
_entity.type
_entity.pdbx_description
1 polymer ?
#
loop_
_entity_poly.entity_id
_entity_poly.type
_entity_poly.pdbx_seq_one_letter_code
_entity_poly.pdbx_strand_id
1 'polypeptide(L)'
;FYPMKMTIDGENIFVECTQKTPTKMIGRIVDAHRRPVDFANVALLNVRDSSLINGGVTNENGQFVIPCGARKAIVRVSCVGYITTGNTYNIGKIGTIVLHENTINLKGVKVKAMRQNIKLGKEGMLVDIEHSELNKIGTATDVLREMPRVDVSSDGTVNVFAKGSPLIYINNRQVNDLKELHQLKSDNIKNVEIVTAPGAKYNAEIKSVIRIRTIRRQGEGWSGENYTTTKFNKWWGGSQYLSSTYRTGKAEVFGELWGTTTPGGEDNVVSTEINGTKNIFIEQTSPIKYRSKGTGAKVAFAYSIDDDNTFGLSYENQYGSGKGGTTDSYQKIMEDGVQTAFVNEAVNISDCFSPVHNANAYYVGKIGKLGVDFNATYFWKKKGRTMSIKESSADIESRDVHTRNRQHSDMAAAKLILFYPVWKGALSVGSEFISSRIRGEYANAEQYVDASNTKINEQSIAGFAEYGLKFGAFSANAGVRYEYVKSDYYYFGGLQTEPSRRYSDWFPSASMSWNSGKWALQLAYTCKTRRPSYNSLRDEVQYDNRYTYEGGNPYLRPCITNNVDLNVAYDWLSLNAGYNYIDKPMVWVATLYQGKDIVFLRNVNFNNSQDVYVSIVASPRFGWYNPMAEIDYTQSFLCTDGFDVNKLSNRPCFNFRLNNRFNITPTLKAFLNMRYKTGRLNDLQKTKSFARVDMKFTKSFLNDALVIGVYANDLFKTDTEQWTMYGSHTVMEKDCYGYERCVGMSLSYNFNATKSKYKGTGAGNAEKSRL
;
A
#
# COMPACT_ATOMS: atom_id res chain seq x y z
N PHE A 1 38.29 11.51 -10.44
CA PHE A 1 38.96 11.54 -11.74
C PHE A 1 39.94 10.40 -11.81
N TYR A 2 39.81 9.56 -12.84
CA TYR A 2 40.81 8.53 -13.18
C TYR A 2 41.73 9.10 -14.24
N PRO A 3 43.04 9.09 -14.08
CA PRO A 3 43.95 9.51 -15.13
C PRO A 3 43.82 8.51 -16.30
N MET A 4 43.34 8.99 -17.41
CA MET A 4 43.15 8.22 -18.62
C MET A 4 44.11 8.71 -19.71
N LYS A 5 44.72 7.78 -20.41
CA LYS A 5 45.50 8.05 -21.64
C LYS A 5 44.61 7.64 -22.81
N MET A 6 44.40 8.54 -23.72
CA MET A 6 43.70 8.31 -24.97
C MET A 6 44.70 8.17 -26.09
N THR A 7 44.61 7.08 -26.85
CA THR A 7 45.43 6.84 -28.03
C THR A 7 44.49 6.63 -29.20
N ILE A 8 44.70 7.34 -30.28
CA ILE A 8 43.92 7.24 -31.52
C ILE A 8 44.77 6.44 -32.51
N ASP A 9 44.20 5.35 -33.03
CA ASP A 9 44.81 4.56 -34.09
C ASP A 9 43.77 4.33 -35.19
N GLY A 10 43.94 5.05 -36.29
CA GLY A 10 42.96 5.14 -37.37
C GLY A 10 41.64 5.74 -36.91
N GLU A 11 40.55 5.01 -37.12
CA GLU A 11 39.20 5.41 -36.67
C GLU A 11 38.87 4.93 -35.24
N ASN A 12 39.79 4.23 -34.56
CA ASN A 12 39.57 3.69 -33.25
C ASN A 12 40.20 4.56 -32.17
N ILE A 13 39.45 4.81 -31.11
CA ILE A 13 39.91 5.53 -29.93
C ILE A 13 40.08 4.50 -28.78
N PHE A 14 41.32 4.27 -28.38
CA PHE A 14 41.66 3.44 -27.23
C PHE A 14 41.78 4.31 -26.00
N VAL A 15 40.97 4.05 -25.00
CA VAL A 15 41.04 4.74 -23.71
C VAL A 15 41.57 3.77 -22.66
N GLU A 16 42.80 4.01 -22.20
CA GLU A 16 43.45 3.19 -21.18
C GLU A 16 43.51 3.96 -19.85
N CYS A 17 43.09 3.32 -18.77
CA CYS A 17 43.28 3.88 -17.44
C CYS A 17 44.76 3.77 -17.04
N THR A 18 45.45 4.88 -16.96
CA THR A 18 46.91 4.93 -16.63
C THR A 18 47.17 4.72 -15.12
N GLN A 19 46.16 4.66 -14.30
CA GLN A 19 46.30 4.41 -12.88
C GLN A 19 46.61 2.93 -12.62
N LYS A 20 47.89 2.62 -12.40
CA LYS A 20 48.37 1.26 -12.11
C LYS A 20 48.09 0.77 -10.68
N THR A 21 47.71 1.68 -9.77
CA THR A 21 47.38 1.34 -8.38
C THR A 21 45.89 1.31 -8.18
N PRO A 22 45.29 0.28 -7.58
CA PRO A 22 43.87 0.23 -7.23
C PRO A 22 43.48 1.40 -6.33
N THR A 23 42.34 2.00 -6.58
CA THR A 23 41.79 3.12 -5.76
C THR A 23 40.59 2.72 -4.92
N LYS A 24 40.31 1.42 -4.87
CA LYS A 24 39.19 0.88 -4.13
C LYS A 24 39.49 -0.48 -3.55
N MET A 25 38.92 -0.77 -2.38
CA MET A 25 38.95 -2.06 -1.75
C MET A 25 37.71 -2.85 -2.15
N ILE A 26 37.90 -4.05 -2.68
CA ILE A 26 36.80 -4.90 -3.17
C ILE A 26 36.94 -6.26 -2.48
N GLY A 27 35.87 -6.71 -1.86
CA GLY A 27 35.85 -8.01 -1.20
C GLY A 27 34.45 -8.59 -1.08
N ARG A 28 34.41 -9.81 -0.57
CA ARG A 28 33.14 -10.51 -0.27
C ARG A 28 33.19 -11.01 1.17
N ILE A 29 32.07 -10.83 1.88
CA ILE A 29 31.91 -11.32 3.25
C ILE A 29 30.98 -12.52 3.21
N VAL A 30 31.42 -13.63 3.84
CA VAL A 30 30.60 -14.85 3.98
C VAL A 30 30.65 -15.33 5.43
N ASP A 31 29.71 -16.18 5.83
CA ASP A 31 29.73 -16.90 7.10
C ASP A 31 30.63 -18.16 7.02
N ALA A 32 30.72 -18.89 8.12
CA ALA A 32 31.46 -20.15 8.22
C ALA A 32 30.97 -21.24 7.24
N HIS A 33 29.71 -21.14 6.79
CA HIS A 33 29.08 -22.04 5.80
C HIS A 33 29.20 -21.51 4.37
N ARG A 34 30.05 -20.50 4.12
CA ARG A 34 30.25 -19.81 2.84
C ARG A 34 28.99 -19.08 2.29
N ARG A 35 28.00 -18.81 3.13
CA ARG A 35 26.83 -18.03 2.76
C ARG A 35 27.17 -16.53 2.79
N PRO A 36 26.73 -15.71 1.83
CA PRO A 36 27.01 -14.28 1.83
C PRO A 36 26.38 -13.59 3.05
N VAL A 37 27.15 -12.73 3.72
CA VAL A 37 26.68 -11.87 4.80
C VAL A 37 26.38 -10.50 4.21
N ASP A 38 25.11 -10.18 4.10
CA ASP A 38 24.63 -8.89 3.58
C ASP A 38 24.58 -7.83 4.68
N PHE A 39 24.70 -6.57 4.27
CA PHE A 39 24.69 -5.40 5.16
C PHE A 39 25.69 -5.46 6.32
N ALA A 40 26.73 -6.30 6.20
CA ALA A 40 27.87 -6.24 7.11
C ALA A 40 28.54 -4.87 6.97
N ASN A 41 28.77 -4.21 8.09
CA ASN A 41 29.52 -2.96 8.11
C ASN A 41 30.98 -3.24 7.83
N VAL A 42 31.54 -2.60 6.81
CA VAL A 42 32.95 -2.70 6.44
C VAL A 42 33.58 -1.32 6.63
N ALA A 43 34.46 -1.19 7.61
CA ALA A 43 35.24 0.01 7.86
C ALA A 43 36.68 -0.18 7.40
N LEU A 44 37.20 0.75 6.62
CA LEU A 44 38.58 0.87 6.25
C LEU A 44 39.27 1.81 7.21
N LEU A 45 40.22 1.32 7.98
CA LEU A 45 40.94 2.07 9.00
C LEU A 45 42.41 2.26 8.60
N ASN A 46 42.97 3.37 9.00
CA ASN A 46 44.37 3.68 8.81
C ASN A 46 45.24 2.70 9.66
N VAL A 47 46.26 2.14 9.05
CA VAL A 47 47.16 1.16 9.69
C VAL A 47 47.97 1.77 10.86
N ARG A 48 48.19 3.11 10.87
CA ARG A 48 49.02 3.79 11.88
C ARG A 48 48.29 4.12 13.16
N ASP A 49 47.04 4.63 13.03
CA ASP A 49 46.28 5.21 14.14
C ASP A 49 44.86 4.67 14.26
N SER A 50 44.50 3.70 13.42
CA SER A 50 43.13 3.13 13.35
C SER A 50 42.03 4.15 13.12
N SER A 51 42.34 5.36 12.64
CA SER A 51 41.34 6.33 12.22
C SER A 51 40.56 5.85 11.00
N LEU A 52 39.28 6.23 10.91
CA LEU A 52 38.43 5.81 9.80
C LEU A 52 38.81 6.54 8.50
N ILE A 53 39.25 5.76 7.50
CA ILE A 53 39.51 6.25 6.14
C ILE A 53 38.21 6.35 5.36
N ASN A 54 37.42 5.27 5.33
CA ASN A 54 36.13 5.19 4.65
C ASN A 54 35.35 3.97 5.14
N GLY A 55 34.09 3.85 4.77
CA GLY A 55 33.28 2.70 5.14
C GLY A 55 32.11 2.48 4.20
N GLY A 56 31.54 1.28 4.28
CA GLY A 56 30.39 0.88 3.49
C GLY A 56 29.72 -0.33 4.12
N VAL A 57 28.73 -0.87 3.42
CA VAL A 57 28.06 -2.11 3.79
C VAL A 57 28.12 -3.09 2.63
N THR A 58 28.09 -4.36 2.94
CA THR A 58 27.99 -5.40 1.91
C THR A 58 26.64 -5.36 1.23
N ASN A 59 26.62 -5.64 -0.06
CA ASN A 59 25.41 -5.86 -0.81
C ASN A 59 24.78 -7.22 -0.48
N GLU A 60 23.71 -7.55 -1.16
CA GLU A 60 22.97 -8.81 -1.01
C GLU A 60 23.79 -10.09 -1.28
N ASN A 61 24.87 -10.00 -2.03
CA ASN A 61 25.77 -11.11 -2.32
C ASN A 61 27.01 -11.13 -1.38
N GLY A 62 26.94 -10.34 -0.29
CA GLY A 62 28.05 -10.17 0.63
C GLY A 62 29.21 -9.35 0.08
N GLN A 63 29.06 -8.72 -1.10
CA GLN A 63 30.15 -7.98 -1.75
C GLN A 63 30.17 -6.51 -1.29
N PHE A 64 31.38 -5.95 -1.21
CA PHE A 64 31.56 -4.53 -0.95
C PHE A 64 32.60 -3.93 -1.91
N VAL A 65 32.42 -2.65 -2.20
CA VAL A 65 33.35 -1.83 -2.98
C VAL A 65 33.47 -0.49 -2.27
N ILE A 66 34.61 -0.22 -1.66
CA ILE A 66 34.85 0.99 -0.87
C ILE A 66 36.03 1.74 -1.43
N PRO A 67 35.89 3.01 -1.85
CA PRO A 67 37.00 3.86 -2.27
C PRO A 67 38.02 4.02 -1.14
N CYS A 68 39.31 3.88 -1.47
CA CYS A 68 40.41 3.99 -0.53
C CYS A 68 41.64 4.60 -1.22
N GLY A 69 42.14 5.70 -0.69
CA GLY A 69 43.38 6.35 -1.21
C GLY A 69 44.68 5.85 -0.60
N ALA A 70 44.61 4.99 0.41
CA ALA A 70 45.81 4.44 1.07
C ALA A 70 46.29 3.15 0.40
N ARG A 71 47.58 2.88 0.34
CA ARG A 71 48.14 1.63 -0.22
C ARG A 71 47.78 0.40 0.59
N LYS A 72 47.56 0.57 1.90
CA LYS A 72 47.13 -0.49 2.82
C LYS A 72 46.08 0.07 3.79
N ALA A 73 45.10 -0.74 4.16
CA ALA A 73 44.15 -0.40 5.19
C ALA A 73 43.78 -1.63 6.04
N ILE A 74 43.42 -1.40 7.28
CA ILE A 74 42.75 -2.41 8.10
C ILE A 74 41.31 -2.47 7.64
N VAL A 75 40.87 -3.63 7.14
CA VAL A 75 39.48 -3.90 6.80
C VAL A 75 38.81 -4.50 8.03
N ARG A 76 38.05 -3.72 8.75
CA ARG A 76 37.27 -4.15 9.91
C ARG A 76 35.83 -4.44 9.50
N VAL A 77 35.43 -5.67 9.68
CA VAL A 77 34.06 -6.11 9.32
C VAL A 77 33.30 -6.45 10.59
N SER A 78 32.10 -5.88 10.72
CA SER A 78 31.19 -6.18 11.81
C SER A 78 29.78 -6.41 11.27
N CYS A 79 29.13 -7.43 11.78
CA CYS A 79 27.74 -7.75 11.49
C CYS A 79 27.10 -8.29 12.77
N VAL A 80 25.80 -8.01 12.95
CA VAL A 80 25.07 -8.52 14.12
C VAL A 80 25.00 -10.03 14.05
N GLY A 81 25.35 -10.69 15.14
CA GLY A 81 25.40 -12.17 15.20
C GLY A 81 26.74 -12.78 14.81
N TYR A 82 27.75 -11.96 14.46
CA TYR A 82 29.06 -12.42 14.08
C TYR A 82 30.16 -11.76 14.92
N ILE A 83 31.29 -12.46 15.05
CA ILE A 83 32.51 -11.94 15.68
C ILE A 83 33.11 -10.89 14.74
N THR A 84 33.29 -9.66 15.26
CA THR A 84 33.94 -8.60 14.50
C THR A 84 35.38 -9.05 14.16
N THR A 85 35.73 -9.03 12.88
CA THR A 85 37.07 -9.36 12.41
C THR A 85 37.72 -8.14 11.77
N GLY A 86 39.04 -8.07 11.84
CA GLY A 86 39.80 -6.98 11.25
C GLY A 86 41.20 -7.44 10.86
N ASN A 87 41.54 -7.32 9.58
CA ASN A 87 42.88 -7.67 9.06
C ASN A 87 43.39 -6.56 8.12
N THR A 88 44.70 -6.48 7.99
CA THR A 88 45.35 -5.51 7.08
C THR A 88 45.47 -6.09 5.69
N TYR A 89 44.97 -5.36 4.70
CA TYR A 89 45.03 -5.73 3.29
C TYR A 89 45.67 -4.64 2.45
N ASN A 90 46.29 -5.04 1.35
CA ASN A 90 46.69 -4.11 0.30
C ASN A 90 45.41 -3.65 -0.47
N ILE A 91 45.45 -2.43 -1.01
CA ILE A 91 44.35 -1.93 -1.83
C ILE A 91 44.11 -2.80 -3.07
N GLY A 92 42.85 -3.02 -3.43
CA GLY A 92 42.43 -3.83 -4.57
C GLY A 92 41.44 -4.92 -4.20
N LYS A 93 41.45 -6.02 -4.92
CA LYS A 93 40.62 -7.19 -4.63
C LYS A 93 41.24 -7.99 -3.47
N ILE A 94 40.57 -8.09 -2.35
CA ILE A 94 41.05 -8.73 -1.14
C ILE A 94 40.48 -10.15 -0.93
N GLY A 95 39.65 -10.62 -1.87
CA GLY A 95 39.03 -11.93 -1.78
C GLY A 95 37.85 -12.01 -0.83
N THR A 96 37.69 -13.17 -0.19
CA THR A 96 36.58 -13.46 0.70
C THR A 96 37.06 -13.43 2.17
N ILE A 97 36.31 -12.68 2.99
CA ILE A 97 36.46 -12.63 4.45
C ILE A 97 35.37 -13.48 5.06
N VAL A 98 35.73 -14.42 5.93
CA VAL A 98 34.79 -15.29 6.64
C VAL A 98 34.50 -14.70 8.01
N LEU A 99 33.22 -14.50 8.32
CA LEU A 99 32.76 -14.17 9.65
C LEU A 99 32.32 -15.44 10.39
N HIS A 100 32.75 -15.58 11.62
CA HIS A 100 32.33 -16.66 12.51
C HIS A 100 31.13 -16.18 13.36
N GLU A 101 30.14 -17.06 13.52
CA GLU A 101 29.00 -16.76 14.38
C GLU A 101 29.46 -16.56 15.82
N ASN A 102 28.92 -15.56 16.48
CA ASN A 102 29.21 -15.28 17.88
C ASN A 102 28.32 -16.16 18.76
N THR A 103 28.73 -17.41 18.98
CA THR A 103 28.06 -18.35 19.89
C THR A 103 28.47 -18.03 21.34
N ILE A 104 28.09 -16.85 21.83
CA ILE A 104 28.20 -16.57 23.27
C ILE A 104 27.01 -17.25 23.96
N ASN A 105 27.28 -18.32 24.68
CA ASN A 105 26.41 -18.88 25.70
C ASN A 105 26.22 -17.82 26.80
N LEU A 106 25.13 -17.09 26.73
CA LEU A 106 24.77 -16.05 27.69
C LEU A 106 24.35 -16.69 29.02
N LYS A 107 25.30 -16.88 29.90
CA LYS A 107 25.05 -16.92 31.35
C LYS A 107 24.87 -15.46 31.80
N GLY A 108 23.62 -15.05 32.01
CA GLY A 108 23.24 -13.72 32.49
C GLY A 108 22.79 -12.78 31.37
N VAL A 109 21.49 -12.69 31.16
CA VAL A 109 20.85 -11.73 30.26
C VAL A 109 21.02 -10.33 30.87
N LYS A 110 22.12 -9.63 30.54
CA LYS A 110 22.07 -8.16 30.50
C LYS A 110 21.26 -7.82 29.26
N VAL A 111 19.97 -7.53 29.44
CA VAL A 111 19.13 -6.94 28.41
C VAL A 111 19.77 -5.60 28.03
N LYS A 112 20.65 -5.62 27.02
CA LYS A 112 20.93 -4.40 26.27
C LYS A 112 19.63 -4.06 25.58
N ALA A 113 19.00 -2.97 25.99
CA ALA A 113 17.79 -2.46 25.38
C ALA A 113 17.97 -2.47 23.87
N MET A 114 17.26 -3.37 23.17
CA MET A 114 17.19 -3.36 21.72
C MET A 114 16.47 -2.05 21.35
N ARG A 115 17.21 -1.14 20.74
CA ARG A 115 16.62 0.13 20.28
C ARG A 115 15.68 -0.19 19.13
N GLN A 116 14.45 0.28 19.24
CA GLN A 116 13.57 0.39 18.09
C GLN A 116 14.20 1.47 17.21
N ASN A 117 14.98 1.07 16.24
CA ASN A 117 15.63 2.01 15.36
C ASN A 117 14.62 2.45 14.30
N ILE A 118 13.79 3.44 14.64
CA ILE A 118 13.15 4.25 13.62
C ILE A 118 14.25 5.09 12.98
N LYS A 119 14.58 4.79 11.73
CA LYS A 119 15.55 5.56 10.95
C LYS A 119 14.81 6.29 9.85
N LEU A 120 15.09 7.57 9.67
CA LEU A 120 14.65 8.28 8.48
C LEU A 120 15.65 8.01 7.36
N GLY A 121 15.17 7.35 6.29
CA GLY A 121 15.90 7.15 5.05
C GLY A 121 15.74 8.34 4.09
N LYS A 122 16.26 8.20 2.88
CA LYS A 122 16.12 9.22 1.81
C LYS A 122 14.66 9.49 1.42
N GLU A 123 13.82 8.47 1.45
CA GLU A 123 12.45 8.52 0.94
C GLU A 123 11.40 8.33 2.03
N GLY A 124 11.77 7.87 3.25
CA GLY A 124 10.81 7.57 4.30
C GLY A 124 11.41 7.00 5.59
N MET A 125 10.56 6.41 6.40
CA MET A 125 10.85 5.86 7.72
C MET A 125 11.10 4.35 7.63
N LEU A 126 12.21 3.87 8.17
CA LEU A 126 12.58 2.46 8.26
C LEU A 126 12.39 1.94 9.70
N VAL A 127 11.67 0.85 9.86
CA VAL A 127 11.41 0.18 11.15
C VAL A 127 11.99 -1.24 11.11
N ASP A 128 12.85 -1.58 12.05
CA ASP A 128 13.41 -2.93 12.22
C ASP A 128 12.37 -3.85 12.89
N ILE A 129 11.98 -4.93 12.23
CA ILE A 129 11.02 -5.91 12.74
C ILE A 129 11.72 -7.14 13.30
N GLU A 130 12.81 -7.58 12.65
CA GLU A 130 13.56 -8.79 13.03
C GLU A 130 14.02 -8.77 14.49
N HIS A 131 14.48 -7.60 14.96
CA HIS A 131 15.00 -7.42 16.32
C HIS A 131 13.99 -6.72 17.25
N SER A 132 12.71 -6.70 16.88
CA SER A 132 11.65 -6.10 17.69
C SER A 132 10.65 -7.15 18.19
N GLU A 133 9.79 -6.74 19.12
CA GLU A 133 8.68 -7.56 19.61
C GLU A 133 7.66 -7.90 18.52
N LEU A 134 7.65 -7.14 17.43
CA LEU A 134 6.72 -7.32 16.31
C LEU A 134 7.06 -8.56 15.47
N ASN A 135 8.25 -9.13 15.60
CA ASN A 135 8.64 -10.33 14.84
C ASN A 135 7.78 -11.57 15.12
N LYS A 136 6.97 -11.57 16.20
CA LYS A 136 6.09 -12.69 16.58
C LYS A 136 4.63 -12.28 16.74
N ILE A 137 4.24 -11.14 16.18
CA ILE A 137 2.86 -10.66 16.30
C ILE A 137 1.87 -11.46 15.47
N GLY A 138 2.32 -12.09 14.38
CA GLY A 138 1.48 -12.89 13.49
C GLY A 138 1.86 -12.69 12.02
N THR A 139 1.23 -11.76 11.34
CA THR A 139 1.40 -11.52 9.89
C THR A 139 1.92 -10.13 9.59
N ALA A 140 2.24 -9.86 8.30
CA ALA A 140 2.60 -8.51 7.87
C ALA A 140 1.46 -7.50 8.10
N THR A 141 0.21 -7.92 7.96
CA THR A 141 -0.95 -7.06 8.30
C THR A 141 -0.94 -6.67 9.77
N ASP A 142 -0.64 -7.62 10.66
CA ASP A 142 -0.53 -7.34 12.09
C ASP A 142 0.65 -6.41 12.38
N VAL A 143 1.79 -6.61 11.69
CA VAL A 143 2.93 -5.70 11.78
C VAL A 143 2.55 -4.30 11.32
N LEU A 144 1.89 -4.16 10.16
CA LEU A 144 1.48 -2.86 9.63
C LEU A 144 0.50 -2.13 10.55
N ARG A 145 -0.41 -2.87 11.22
CA ARG A 145 -1.33 -2.28 12.22
C ARG A 145 -0.59 -1.63 13.40
N GLU A 146 0.60 -2.15 13.70
CA GLU A 146 1.47 -1.63 14.76
C GLU A 146 2.47 -0.58 14.27
N MET A 147 2.49 -0.25 12.97
CA MET A 147 3.41 0.76 12.46
C MET A 147 2.92 2.18 12.74
N PRO A 148 3.83 3.10 13.08
CA PRO A 148 3.50 4.53 13.15
C PRO A 148 2.91 5.03 11.83
N ARG A 149 1.88 5.86 11.91
CA ARG A 149 1.22 6.50 10.74
C ARG A 149 0.61 5.53 9.73
N VAL A 150 0.49 4.25 10.05
CA VAL A 150 -0.20 3.27 9.22
C VAL A 150 -1.48 2.87 9.91
N ASP A 151 -2.58 2.99 9.20
CA ASP A 151 -3.90 2.55 9.62
C ASP A 151 -4.30 1.32 8.81
N VAL A 152 -4.72 0.26 9.49
CA VAL A 152 -5.21 -0.96 8.87
C VAL A 152 -6.63 -1.19 9.32
N SER A 153 -7.56 -1.02 8.39
CA SER A 153 -9.00 -1.22 8.61
C SER A 153 -9.32 -2.70 8.89
N SER A 154 -10.53 -2.96 9.35
CA SER A 154 -11.03 -4.32 9.65
C SER A 154 -11.06 -5.23 8.44
N ASP A 155 -11.29 -4.69 7.25
CA ASP A 155 -11.27 -5.40 5.96
C ASP A 155 -9.84 -5.67 5.44
N GLY A 156 -8.80 -5.18 6.14
CA GLY A 156 -7.40 -5.32 5.76
C GLY A 156 -6.87 -4.19 4.87
N THR A 157 -7.69 -3.18 4.56
CA THR A 157 -7.23 -2.00 3.79
C THR A 157 -6.18 -1.24 4.58
N VAL A 158 -5.05 -0.96 3.92
CA VAL A 158 -3.91 -0.25 4.51
C VAL A 158 -3.90 1.20 4.02
N ASN A 159 -3.80 2.14 4.94
CA ASN A 159 -3.65 3.56 4.65
C ASN A 159 -2.44 4.15 5.38
N VAL A 160 -1.74 5.06 4.73
CA VAL A 160 -0.70 5.89 5.34
C VAL A 160 -1.30 7.25 5.67
N PHE A 161 -1.10 7.71 6.89
CA PHE A 161 -1.64 8.98 7.38
C PHE A 161 -1.39 10.12 6.40
N ALA A 162 -2.43 10.90 6.07
CA ALA A 162 -2.47 12.00 5.12
C ALA A 162 -2.05 11.67 3.67
N LYS A 163 -1.71 10.41 3.33
CA LYS A 163 -1.28 9.98 1.98
C LYS A 163 -2.28 9.03 1.32
N GLY A 164 -3.17 8.41 2.10
CA GLY A 164 -4.13 7.40 1.62
C GLY A 164 -3.49 6.02 1.41
N SER A 165 -4.06 5.22 0.51
CA SER A 165 -3.63 3.84 0.28
C SER A 165 -2.24 3.79 -0.37
N PRO A 166 -1.26 3.10 0.26
CA PRO A 166 0.10 2.98 -0.25
C PRO A 166 0.20 1.90 -1.32
N LEU A 167 1.21 2.03 -2.17
CA LEU A 167 1.69 0.91 -2.95
C LEU A 167 2.59 0.03 -2.08
N ILE A 168 2.30 -1.26 -1.97
CA ILE A 168 3.01 -2.16 -1.05
C ILE A 168 3.90 -3.12 -1.83
N TYR A 169 5.15 -3.27 -1.37
CA TYR A 169 6.13 -4.20 -1.93
C TYR A 169 6.63 -5.17 -0.87
N ILE A 170 6.76 -6.44 -1.23
CA ILE A 170 7.48 -7.47 -0.48
C ILE A 170 8.73 -7.84 -1.29
N ASN A 171 9.92 -7.55 -0.78
CA ASN A 171 11.21 -7.80 -1.45
C ASN A 171 11.28 -7.25 -2.89
N ASN A 172 10.81 -6.02 -3.08
CA ASN A 172 10.67 -5.33 -4.36
C ASN A 172 9.54 -5.86 -5.28
N ARG A 173 8.87 -6.95 -4.94
CA ARG A 173 7.69 -7.43 -5.66
C ARG A 173 6.44 -6.71 -5.12
N GLN A 174 5.64 -6.12 -5.99
CA GLN A 174 4.39 -5.48 -5.59
C GLN A 174 3.39 -6.52 -5.07
N VAL A 175 2.70 -6.14 -4.01
CA VAL A 175 1.51 -6.83 -3.48
C VAL A 175 0.31 -6.42 -4.32
N ASN A 176 -0.26 -7.35 -5.05
CA ASN A 176 -1.43 -7.10 -5.89
C ASN A 176 -2.74 -7.33 -5.13
N ASP A 177 -2.73 -8.21 -4.14
CA ASP A 177 -3.85 -8.47 -3.24
C ASP A 177 -3.34 -8.33 -1.80
N LEU A 178 -4.02 -7.52 -1.00
CA LEU A 178 -3.70 -7.32 0.42
C LEU A 178 -3.73 -8.62 1.24
N LYS A 179 -4.36 -9.67 0.72
CA LYS A 179 -4.31 -11.02 1.29
C LYS A 179 -2.89 -11.58 1.39
N GLU A 180 -1.97 -11.18 0.50
CA GLU A 180 -0.55 -11.54 0.58
C GLU A 180 0.10 -11.05 1.89
N LEU A 181 -0.39 -9.94 2.45
CA LEU A 181 0.07 -9.45 3.76
C LEU A 181 -0.38 -10.32 4.92
N HIS A 182 -1.53 -10.98 4.78
CA HIS A 182 -2.00 -11.95 5.76
C HIS A 182 -1.21 -13.27 5.70
N GLN A 183 -0.56 -13.56 4.57
CA GLN A 183 0.28 -14.74 4.38
C GLN A 183 1.68 -14.56 4.93
N LEU A 184 2.27 -13.36 4.72
CA LEU A 184 3.63 -13.07 5.16
C LEU A 184 3.69 -13.00 6.67
N LYS A 185 4.41 -13.93 7.29
CA LYS A 185 4.63 -13.96 8.74
C LYS A 185 5.54 -12.85 9.21
N SER A 186 5.25 -12.34 10.39
CA SER A 186 6.04 -11.30 11.03
C SER A 186 7.47 -11.74 11.36
N ASP A 187 7.68 -13.02 11.71
CA ASP A 187 9.01 -13.58 11.99
C ASP A 187 9.89 -13.73 10.75
N ASN A 188 9.30 -13.61 9.56
CA ASN A 188 10.00 -13.59 8.29
C ASN A 188 10.27 -12.15 7.79
N ILE A 189 9.81 -11.14 8.50
CA ILE A 189 10.04 -9.74 8.13
C ILE A 189 11.31 -9.22 8.79
N LYS A 190 12.25 -8.70 7.98
CA LYS A 190 13.45 -8.02 8.46
C LYS A 190 13.15 -6.59 8.86
N ASN A 191 12.58 -5.83 7.95
CA ASN A 191 12.21 -4.43 8.19
C ASN A 191 11.04 -4.00 7.31
N VAL A 192 10.39 -2.92 7.72
CA VAL A 192 9.36 -2.21 6.97
C VAL A 192 9.81 -0.78 6.76
N GLU A 193 9.79 -0.32 5.51
CA GLU A 193 10.08 1.05 5.12
C GLU A 193 8.79 1.73 4.65
N ILE A 194 8.42 2.84 5.29
CA ILE A 194 7.26 3.65 4.94
C ILE A 194 7.75 4.90 4.20
N VAL A 195 7.55 4.93 2.90
CA VAL A 195 7.95 6.02 2.01
C VAL A 195 6.80 6.99 1.86
N THR A 196 6.95 8.20 2.40
CA THR A 196 5.93 9.27 2.35
C THR A 196 6.17 10.30 1.25
N ALA A 197 7.34 10.23 0.60
CA ALA A 197 7.71 11.10 -0.51
C ALA A 197 8.31 10.27 -1.67
N PRO A 198 7.47 9.45 -2.38
CA PRO A 198 7.95 8.63 -3.48
C PRO A 198 8.42 9.49 -4.66
N GLY A 199 9.64 9.23 -5.14
CA GLY A 199 10.29 9.96 -6.22
C GLY A 199 9.69 9.72 -7.60
N ALA A 200 10.35 10.27 -8.65
CA ALA A 200 9.87 10.28 -10.03
C ALA A 200 9.78 8.90 -10.70
N LYS A 201 10.53 7.90 -10.22
CA LYS A 201 10.46 6.51 -10.69
C LYS A 201 9.12 5.82 -10.44
N TYR A 202 8.32 6.34 -9.49
CA TYR A 202 6.96 5.88 -9.24
C TYR A 202 5.98 6.64 -10.11
N ASN A 203 4.88 5.96 -10.47
CA ASN A 203 3.76 6.60 -11.17
C ASN A 203 3.26 7.83 -10.38
N ALA A 204 2.80 8.87 -11.08
CA ALA A 204 2.38 10.12 -10.46
C ALA A 204 1.17 9.98 -9.53
N GLU A 205 0.39 8.90 -9.60
CA GLU A 205 -0.72 8.62 -8.69
C GLU A 205 -0.27 8.06 -7.33
N ILE A 206 1.00 7.63 -7.20
CA ILE A 206 1.50 6.99 -5.97
C ILE A 206 1.96 8.05 -4.98
N LYS A 207 1.20 8.24 -3.91
CA LYS A 207 1.47 9.21 -2.84
C LYS A 207 2.28 8.63 -1.68
N SER A 208 2.28 7.30 -1.51
CA SER A 208 3.06 6.60 -0.49
C SER A 208 3.40 5.18 -0.92
N VAL A 209 4.48 4.64 -0.38
CA VAL A 209 4.93 3.27 -0.64
C VAL A 209 5.32 2.60 0.67
N ILE A 210 4.92 1.36 0.87
CA ILE A 210 5.41 0.51 1.96
C ILE A 210 6.29 -0.59 1.35
N ARG A 211 7.54 -0.68 1.79
CA ARG A 211 8.46 -1.73 1.37
C ARG A 211 8.73 -2.66 2.54
N ILE A 212 8.30 -3.90 2.41
CA ILE A 212 8.53 -4.97 3.38
C ILE A 212 9.72 -5.79 2.87
N ARG A 213 10.77 -5.86 3.66
CA ARG A 213 11.92 -6.73 3.37
C ARG A 213 11.88 -7.93 4.30
N THR A 214 12.01 -9.13 3.73
CA THR A 214 12.03 -10.36 4.51
C THR A 214 13.45 -10.77 4.88
N ILE A 215 13.58 -11.59 5.92
CA ILE A 215 14.83 -12.20 6.35
C ILE A 215 15.28 -13.17 5.26
N ARG A 216 16.58 -13.16 4.93
CA ARG A 216 17.15 -14.13 4.02
C ARG A 216 17.44 -15.43 4.78
N ARG A 217 16.63 -16.45 4.55
CA ARG A 217 17.01 -17.83 4.83
C ARG A 217 17.37 -18.45 3.48
N GLN A 218 18.64 -18.82 3.29
CA GLN A 218 19.08 -19.53 2.09
C GLN A 218 19.04 -21.02 2.40
N GLY A 219 18.41 -21.79 1.51
CA GLY A 219 18.35 -23.24 1.53
C GLY A 219 17.96 -23.74 0.16
N GLU A 220 18.55 -24.85 -0.27
CA GLU A 220 18.08 -25.60 -1.44
C GLU A 220 17.00 -26.58 -1.03
N GLY A 221 16.21 -27.03 -1.98
CA GLY A 221 15.13 -27.99 -1.78
C GLY A 221 13.77 -27.36 -1.55
N TRP A 222 12.92 -28.09 -0.87
CA TRP A 222 11.53 -27.72 -0.59
C TRP A 222 11.39 -26.89 0.66
N SER A 223 10.57 -25.84 0.58
CA SER A 223 10.06 -25.08 1.71
C SER A 223 8.56 -24.85 1.56
N GLY A 224 7.86 -24.64 2.67
CA GLY A 224 6.43 -24.42 2.63
C GLY A 224 5.93 -23.63 3.81
N GLU A 225 4.82 -22.93 3.61
CA GLU A 225 4.14 -22.13 4.62
C GLU A 225 2.64 -22.46 4.60
N ASN A 226 2.07 -22.59 5.77
CA ASN A 226 0.64 -22.73 5.98
C ASN A 226 0.16 -21.62 6.91
N TYR A 227 -0.93 -20.94 6.54
CA TYR A 227 -1.60 -19.98 7.41
C TYR A 227 -3.11 -20.18 7.37
N THR A 228 -3.68 -20.44 8.53
CA THR A 228 -5.12 -20.65 8.72
C THR A 228 -5.65 -19.61 9.68
N THR A 229 -6.77 -18.99 9.35
CA THR A 229 -7.53 -18.16 10.30
C THR A 229 -8.97 -18.61 10.38
N THR A 230 -9.52 -18.48 11.58
CA THR A 230 -10.95 -18.62 11.82
C THR A 230 -11.43 -17.41 12.61
N LYS A 231 -12.63 -16.92 12.31
CA LYS A 231 -13.28 -15.86 13.08
C LYS A 231 -14.78 -16.13 13.24
N PHE A 232 -15.31 -15.65 14.34
CA PHE A 232 -16.73 -15.68 14.66
C PHE A 232 -17.19 -14.25 15.04
N ASN A 233 -18.10 -13.66 14.26
CA ASN A 233 -18.67 -12.33 14.49
C ASN A 233 -20.21 -12.34 14.59
N LYS A 234 -20.88 -13.36 14.46
CA LYS A 234 -22.28 -13.81 14.39
C LYS A 234 -22.35 -15.02 13.49
N TRP A 235 -21.39 -15.15 12.56
CA TRP A 235 -21.24 -16.28 11.65
C TRP A 235 -19.78 -16.73 11.61
N TRP A 236 -19.56 -18.00 11.31
CA TRP A 236 -18.21 -18.53 11.12
C TRP A 236 -17.65 -18.12 9.75
N GLY A 237 -16.46 -17.58 9.77
CA GLY A 237 -15.64 -17.27 8.60
C GLY A 237 -14.20 -17.70 8.81
N GLY A 238 -13.40 -17.67 7.75
CA GLY A 238 -11.99 -17.99 7.84
C GLY A 238 -11.29 -17.97 6.49
N SER A 239 -9.99 -18.19 6.54
CA SER A 239 -9.13 -18.27 5.38
C SER A 239 -8.06 -19.33 5.56
N GLN A 240 -7.70 -19.95 4.45
CA GLN A 240 -6.62 -20.92 4.32
C GLN A 240 -5.65 -20.44 3.24
N TYR A 241 -4.35 -20.44 3.55
CA TYR A 241 -3.26 -20.14 2.63
C TYR A 241 -2.23 -21.23 2.71
N LEU A 242 -1.79 -21.72 1.56
CA LEU A 242 -0.76 -22.72 1.42
C LEU A 242 0.23 -22.27 0.34
N SER A 243 1.49 -22.15 0.67
CA SER A 243 2.54 -21.88 -0.31
C SER A 243 3.64 -22.93 -0.24
N SER A 244 4.27 -23.15 -1.40
CA SER A 244 5.40 -24.07 -1.54
C SER A 244 6.42 -23.47 -2.49
N THR A 245 7.69 -23.59 -2.13
CA THR A 245 8.81 -23.15 -2.96
C THR A 245 9.79 -24.31 -3.11
N TYR A 246 10.18 -24.59 -4.34
CA TYR A 246 11.27 -25.49 -4.66
C TYR A 246 12.43 -24.71 -5.27
N ARG A 247 13.61 -24.88 -4.69
CA ARG A 247 14.83 -24.19 -5.13
C ARG A 247 15.91 -25.18 -5.46
N THR A 248 16.53 -25.03 -6.61
CA THR A 248 17.70 -25.80 -7.02
C THR A 248 18.68 -24.90 -7.79
N GLY A 249 19.93 -24.79 -7.31
CA GLY A 249 20.95 -23.97 -7.93
C GLY A 249 20.48 -22.57 -8.28
N LYS A 250 20.39 -22.27 -9.59
CA LYS A 250 19.98 -20.96 -10.13
C LYS A 250 18.47 -20.77 -10.24
N ALA A 251 17.69 -21.86 -10.22
CA ALA A 251 16.25 -21.84 -10.46
C ALA A 251 15.42 -21.86 -9.17
N GLU A 252 14.26 -21.24 -9.23
CA GLU A 252 13.23 -21.28 -8.19
C GLU A 252 11.85 -21.37 -8.82
N VAL A 253 11.04 -22.29 -8.31
CA VAL A 253 9.61 -22.39 -8.62
C VAL A 253 8.83 -22.16 -7.35
N PHE A 254 7.86 -21.25 -7.38
CA PHE A 254 6.95 -20.91 -6.29
C PHE A 254 5.52 -21.23 -6.70
N GLY A 255 4.77 -21.86 -5.82
CA GLY A 255 3.35 -22.11 -5.96
C GLY A 255 2.59 -21.67 -4.71
N GLU A 256 1.40 -21.12 -4.88
CA GLU A 256 0.52 -20.66 -3.81
C GLU A 256 -0.94 -20.96 -4.17
N LEU A 257 -1.68 -21.42 -3.18
CA LEU A 257 -3.12 -21.64 -3.23
C LEU A 257 -3.77 -20.98 -2.02
N TRP A 258 -4.93 -20.37 -2.21
CA TRP A 258 -5.66 -19.78 -1.11
C TRP A 258 -7.17 -19.86 -1.32
N GLY A 259 -7.88 -19.88 -0.19
CA GLY A 259 -9.34 -19.84 -0.14
C GLY A 259 -9.81 -19.04 1.07
N THR A 260 -10.87 -18.25 0.89
CA THR A 260 -11.46 -17.43 1.96
C THR A 260 -12.98 -17.53 1.94
N THR A 261 -13.58 -17.46 3.12
CA THR A 261 -15.01 -17.24 3.31
C THR A 261 -15.19 -16.18 4.38
N THR A 262 -15.83 -15.08 4.00
CA THR A 262 -16.03 -13.93 4.89
C THR A 262 -17.52 -13.63 4.95
N PRO A 263 -18.24 -14.20 5.93
CA PRO A 263 -19.58 -13.77 6.23
C PRO A 263 -19.54 -12.41 6.91
N GLY A 264 -20.49 -11.57 6.62
CA GLY A 264 -20.63 -10.25 7.19
C GLY A 264 -22.07 -9.77 7.15
N GLY A 265 -22.27 -8.63 7.70
CA GLY A 265 -23.55 -7.93 7.69
C GLY A 265 -23.40 -6.53 8.25
N GLU A 266 -24.43 -5.76 8.09
CA GLU A 266 -24.51 -4.39 8.55
C GLU A 266 -25.94 -4.12 9.02
N ASP A 267 -26.09 -3.49 10.18
CA ASP A 267 -27.34 -2.89 10.58
C ASP A 267 -27.28 -1.41 10.20
N ASN A 268 -28.01 -1.01 9.17
CA ASN A 268 -28.02 0.34 8.65
C ASN A 268 -29.33 1.02 8.94
N VAL A 269 -29.26 2.26 9.44
CA VAL A 269 -30.38 3.21 9.43
C VAL A 269 -29.90 4.43 8.62
N VAL A 270 -30.65 4.75 7.57
CA VAL A 270 -30.39 5.90 6.71
C VAL A 270 -31.60 6.82 6.73
N SER A 271 -31.41 8.06 7.18
CA SER A 271 -32.42 9.11 7.09
C SER A 271 -32.05 10.06 5.95
N THR A 272 -33.03 10.37 5.11
CA THR A 272 -32.86 11.26 3.95
C THR A 272 -33.91 12.34 3.97
N GLU A 273 -33.48 13.60 3.98
CA GLU A 273 -34.33 14.76 3.79
C GLU A 273 -34.14 15.29 2.37
N ILE A 274 -35.25 15.55 1.66
CA ILE A 274 -35.29 16.13 0.33
C ILE A 274 -36.15 17.39 0.38
N ASN A 275 -35.53 18.55 0.14
CA ASN A 275 -36.18 19.85 0.09
C ASN A 275 -36.32 20.29 -1.38
N GLY A 276 -37.18 19.61 -2.14
CA GLY A 276 -37.41 19.82 -3.56
C GLY A 276 -38.76 20.53 -3.79
N THR A 277 -39.64 19.92 -4.58
CA THR A 277 -41.00 20.41 -4.79
C THR A 277 -41.87 20.24 -3.55
N LYS A 278 -41.57 19.24 -2.72
CA LYS A 278 -42.11 18.95 -1.40
C LYS A 278 -40.97 18.70 -0.41
N ASN A 279 -41.27 18.77 0.88
CA ASN A 279 -40.36 18.35 1.94
C ASN A 279 -40.59 16.86 2.21
N ILE A 280 -39.70 16.03 1.73
CA ILE A 280 -39.80 14.57 1.89
C ILE A 280 -38.75 14.13 2.90
N PHE A 281 -39.19 13.39 3.92
CA PHE A 281 -38.31 12.70 4.87
C PHE A 281 -38.50 11.20 4.76
N ILE A 282 -37.41 10.49 4.58
CA ILE A 282 -37.36 9.02 4.43
C ILE A 282 -36.46 8.46 5.52
N GLU A 283 -36.98 7.53 6.31
CA GLU A 283 -36.19 6.72 7.24
C GLU A 283 -36.17 5.28 6.73
N GLN A 284 -35.00 4.80 6.35
CA GLN A 284 -34.78 3.45 5.85
C GLN A 284 -33.98 2.63 6.85
N THR A 285 -34.48 1.48 7.25
CA THR A 285 -33.77 0.49 8.06
C THR A 285 -33.46 -0.74 7.20
N SER A 286 -32.17 -1.11 7.12
CA SER A 286 -31.68 -2.17 6.23
C SER A 286 -30.71 -3.10 6.95
N PRO A 287 -31.16 -4.23 7.49
CA PRO A 287 -30.29 -5.26 8.04
C PRO A 287 -29.67 -6.10 6.90
N ILE A 288 -28.51 -5.70 6.43
CA ILE A 288 -27.81 -6.38 5.34
C ILE A 288 -27.07 -7.61 5.84
N LYS A 289 -27.21 -8.74 5.14
CA LYS A 289 -26.45 -9.96 5.36
C LYS A 289 -25.79 -10.39 4.06
N TYR A 290 -24.50 -10.72 4.12
CA TYR A 290 -23.78 -11.17 2.94
C TYR A 290 -22.75 -12.24 3.28
N ARG A 291 -22.33 -13.00 2.26
CA ARG A 291 -21.20 -13.92 2.33
C ARG A 291 -20.32 -13.74 1.11
N SER A 292 -19.10 -13.28 1.33
CA SER A 292 -18.07 -13.21 0.28
C SER A 292 -17.21 -14.47 0.30
N LYS A 293 -16.94 -15.04 -0.86
CA LYS A 293 -16.03 -16.17 -1.04
C LYS A 293 -14.94 -15.78 -2.04
N GLY A 294 -13.75 -16.28 -1.86
CA GLY A 294 -12.65 -16.06 -2.78
C GLY A 294 -11.71 -17.24 -2.78
N THR A 295 -11.15 -17.53 -3.95
CA THR A 295 -10.10 -18.52 -4.13
C THR A 295 -9.11 -18.01 -5.15
N GLY A 296 -7.88 -18.48 -5.12
CA GLY A 296 -6.87 -18.14 -6.09
C GLY A 296 -5.67 -19.06 -6.06
N ALA A 297 -4.93 -18.99 -7.14
CA ALA A 297 -3.69 -19.70 -7.34
C ALA A 297 -2.65 -18.77 -7.97
N LYS A 298 -1.39 -18.95 -7.59
CA LYS A 298 -0.25 -18.25 -8.17
C LYS A 298 0.88 -19.21 -8.43
N VAL A 299 1.51 -19.08 -9.57
CA VAL A 299 2.75 -19.78 -9.91
C VAL A 299 3.76 -18.74 -10.35
N ALA A 300 5.00 -18.87 -9.88
CA ALA A 300 6.09 -18.00 -10.28
C ALA A 300 7.37 -18.82 -10.52
N PHE A 301 8.15 -18.38 -11.49
CA PHE A 301 9.46 -18.93 -11.83
C PHE A 301 10.46 -17.78 -11.81
N ALA A 302 11.63 -18.03 -11.23
CA ALA A 302 12.76 -17.12 -11.28
C ALA A 302 14.04 -17.88 -11.59
N TYR A 303 14.89 -17.30 -12.43
CA TYR A 303 16.16 -17.87 -12.81
C TYR A 303 17.26 -16.82 -12.72
N SER A 304 18.27 -17.08 -11.91
CA SER A 304 19.47 -16.25 -11.79
C SER A 304 20.50 -16.71 -12.83
N ILE A 305 20.70 -15.91 -13.86
CA ILE A 305 21.75 -16.16 -14.89
C ILE A 305 23.10 -16.17 -14.18
N ASP A 306 23.32 -15.16 -13.34
CA ASP A 306 24.46 -14.97 -12.46
C ASP A 306 24.03 -14.23 -11.18
N ASP A 307 25.00 -13.75 -10.37
CA ASP A 307 24.73 -13.05 -9.11
C ASP A 307 24.01 -11.71 -9.29
N ASP A 308 24.24 -11.05 -10.43
CA ASP A 308 23.66 -9.73 -10.72
C ASP A 308 22.40 -9.80 -11.61
N ASN A 309 22.25 -10.85 -12.42
CA ASN A 309 21.23 -10.94 -13.48
C ASN A 309 20.17 -12.01 -13.18
N THR A 310 18.92 -11.60 -13.12
CA THR A 310 17.78 -12.48 -12.82
C THR A 310 16.60 -12.13 -13.73
N PHE A 311 15.96 -13.12 -14.32
CA PHE A 311 14.67 -12.96 -14.98
C PHE A 311 13.63 -13.88 -14.35
N GLY A 312 12.36 -13.58 -14.57
CA GLY A 312 11.29 -14.45 -14.10
C GLY A 312 9.95 -14.12 -14.70
N LEU A 313 9.05 -15.07 -14.49
CA LEU A 313 7.67 -15.04 -14.94
C LEU A 313 6.77 -15.36 -13.76
N SER A 314 5.59 -14.76 -13.70
CA SER A 314 4.55 -15.17 -12.76
C SER A 314 3.18 -15.07 -13.41
N TYR A 315 2.31 -15.96 -12.99
CA TYR A 315 0.90 -15.94 -13.34
C TYR A 315 0.07 -16.14 -12.07
N GLU A 316 -0.95 -15.32 -11.94
CA GLU A 316 -1.89 -15.34 -10.84
C GLU A 316 -3.31 -15.33 -11.35
N ASN A 317 -4.11 -16.24 -10.85
CA ASN A 317 -5.54 -16.31 -11.09
C ASN A 317 -6.28 -16.15 -9.77
N GLN A 318 -7.30 -15.30 -9.76
CA GLN A 318 -8.18 -15.12 -8.61
C GLN A 318 -9.63 -15.21 -9.07
N TYR A 319 -10.46 -15.83 -8.27
CA TYR A 319 -11.90 -15.83 -8.42
C TYR A 319 -12.55 -15.42 -7.11
N GLY A 320 -13.41 -14.40 -7.17
CA GLY A 320 -14.16 -13.94 -6.00
C GLY A 320 -15.64 -13.83 -6.32
N SER A 321 -16.50 -14.28 -5.41
CA SER A 321 -17.88 -13.81 -5.36
C SER A 321 -17.89 -12.51 -4.57
N GLY A 322 -18.61 -11.49 -5.06
CA GLY A 322 -18.85 -10.25 -4.32
C GLY A 322 -19.75 -10.48 -3.10
N LYS A 323 -20.18 -9.38 -2.48
CA LYS A 323 -21.14 -9.38 -1.37
C LYS A 323 -22.55 -9.70 -1.89
N GLY A 324 -22.79 -10.94 -2.32
CA GLY A 324 -24.12 -11.45 -2.69
C GLY A 324 -24.92 -11.80 -1.43
N GLY A 325 -26.23 -11.59 -1.47
CA GLY A 325 -27.15 -11.90 -0.36
C GLY A 325 -28.51 -11.26 -0.51
N THR A 326 -29.33 -11.45 0.50
CA THR A 326 -30.67 -10.88 0.59
C THR A 326 -30.75 -9.87 1.73
N THR A 327 -31.50 -8.83 1.52
CA THR A 327 -31.80 -7.79 2.52
C THR A 327 -33.26 -7.49 2.48
N ASP A 328 -33.93 -7.59 3.64
CA ASP A 328 -35.28 -7.11 3.80
C ASP A 328 -35.20 -5.77 4.56
N SER A 329 -35.48 -4.70 3.89
CA SER A 329 -35.49 -3.34 4.45
C SER A 329 -36.90 -2.75 4.44
N TYR A 330 -37.09 -1.69 5.20
CA TYR A 330 -38.34 -0.95 5.20
C TYR A 330 -38.04 0.54 5.22
N GLN A 331 -38.92 1.29 4.52
CA GLN A 331 -38.84 2.73 4.41
C GLN A 331 -40.14 3.34 4.94
N LYS A 332 -40.00 4.29 5.84
CA LYS A 332 -41.06 5.18 6.28
C LYS A 332 -40.92 6.49 5.55
N ILE A 333 -41.94 6.92 4.83
CA ILE A 333 -41.94 8.12 4.02
C ILE A 333 -42.92 9.13 4.64
N MET A 334 -42.43 10.34 4.83
CA MET A 334 -43.23 11.49 5.33
C MET A 334 -43.11 12.63 4.32
N GLU A 335 -44.23 13.24 3.97
CA GLU A 335 -44.31 14.47 3.17
C GLU A 335 -44.87 15.58 4.04
N ASP A 336 -44.19 16.73 4.10
CA ASP A 336 -44.56 17.90 4.92
C ASP A 336 -44.88 17.53 6.39
N GLY A 337 -44.14 16.56 6.95
CA GLY A 337 -44.29 16.09 8.33
C GLY A 337 -45.41 15.07 8.57
N VAL A 338 -46.16 14.66 7.54
CA VAL A 338 -47.22 13.65 7.62
C VAL A 338 -46.74 12.36 6.99
N GLN A 339 -46.90 11.22 7.66
CA GLN A 339 -46.58 9.91 7.07
C GLN A 339 -47.54 9.62 5.91
N THR A 340 -46.98 9.49 4.71
CA THR A 340 -47.71 9.24 3.46
C THR A 340 -47.60 7.82 2.96
N ALA A 341 -46.49 7.11 3.29
CA ALA A 341 -46.36 5.74 2.88
C ALA A 341 -45.40 4.93 3.78
N PHE A 342 -45.60 3.63 3.73
CA PHE A 342 -44.66 2.62 4.25
C PHE A 342 -44.33 1.64 3.13
N VAL A 343 -43.02 1.43 2.86
CA VAL A 343 -42.53 0.54 1.80
C VAL A 343 -41.71 -0.58 2.39
N ASN A 344 -42.07 -1.83 2.11
CA ASN A 344 -41.21 -2.98 2.36
C ASN A 344 -40.40 -3.22 1.10
N GLU A 345 -39.09 -3.34 1.27
CA GLU A 345 -38.14 -3.54 0.20
C GLU A 345 -37.38 -4.85 0.42
N ALA A 346 -37.48 -5.77 -0.54
CA ALA A 346 -36.69 -7.00 -0.56
C ALA A 346 -35.64 -6.90 -1.67
N VAL A 347 -34.38 -6.83 -1.30
CA VAL A 347 -33.24 -6.75 -2.22
C VAL A 347 -32.54 -8.09 -2.27
N ASN A 348 -32.39 -8.65 -3.47
CA ASN A 348 -31.60 -9.84 -3.70
C ASN A 348 -30.43 -9.52 -4.66
N ILE A 349 -29.20 -9.70 -4.20
CA ILE A 349 -27.99 -9.48 -4.97
C ILE A 349 -27.41 -10.86 -5.32
N SER A 350 -27.34 -11.14 -6.61
CA SER A 350 -26.88 -12.43 -7.15
C SER A 350 -25.84 -12.22 -8.26
N ASP A 351 -25.36 -13.33 -8.86
CA ASP A 351 -24.39 -13.33 -9.96
C ASP A 351 -23.16 -12.45 -9.71
N CYS A 352 -22.77 -12.32 -8.44
CA CYS A 352 -21.58 -11.56 -8.06
C CYS A 352 -20.33 -12.37 -8.37
N PHE A 353 -19.56 -11.98 -9.38
CA PHE A 353 -18.31 -12.62 -9.72
C PHE A 353 -17.21 -11.60 -10.08
N SER A 354 -15.97 -11.99 -9.84
CA SER A 354 -14.81 -11.14 -10.13
C SER A 354 -13.57 -11.99 -10.44
N PRO A 355 -13.53 -12.69 -11.60
CA PRO A 355 -12.31 -13.36 -12.02
C PRO A 355 -11.24 -12.32 -12.43
N VAL A 356 -10.00 -12.59 -12.01
CA VAL A 356 -8.83 -11.76 -12.29
C VAL A 356 -7.70 -12.66 -12.78
N HIS A 357 -7.00 -12.25 -13.82
CA HIS A 357 -5.79 -12.87 -14.34
C HIS A 357 -4.70 -11.81 -14.39
N ASN A 358 -3.53 -12.12 -13.87
CA ASN A 358 -2.38 -11.22 -13.83
C ASN A 358 -1.12 -12.00 -14.20
N ALA A 359 -0.54 -11.68 -15.34
CA ALA A 359 0.74 -12.22 -15.81
C ALA A 359 1.81 -11.14 -15.74
N ASN A 360 2.99 -11.48 -15.24
CA ASN A 360 4.13 -10.57 -15.16
C ASN A 360 5.39 -11.27 -15.65
N ALA A 361 6.20 -10.54 -16.41
CA ALA A 361 7.56 -10.90 -16.80
C ALA A 361 8.52 -9.80 -16.39
N TYR A 362 9.71 -10.17 -15.93
CA TYR A 362 10.71 -9.19 -15.54
C TYR A 362 12.13 -9.63 -15.87
N TYR A 363 13.01 -8.63 -16.01
CA TYR A 363 14.45 -8.77 -15.98
C TYR A 363 15.03 -7.70 -15.09
N VAL A 364 15.86 -8.09 -14.14
CA VAL A 364 16.64 -7.18 -13.28
C VAL A 364 18.09 -7.61 -13.33
N GLY A 365 18.97 -6.71 -13.73
CA GLY A 365 20.37 -7.04 -13.88
C GLY A 365 21.28 -5.84 -14.05
N LYS A 366 22.56 -6.14 -14.33
CA LYS A 366 23.61 -5.17 -14.59
C LYS A 366 24.39 -5.54 -15.85
N ILE A 367 24.58 -4.56 -16.70
CA ILE A 367 25.44 -4.61 -17.89
C ILE A 367 26.58 -3.63 -17.64
N GLY A 368 27.72 -4.16 -17.16
CA GLY A 368 28.81 -3.31 -16.68
C GLY A 368 28.41 -2.45 -15.48
N LYS A 369 28.41 -1.13 -15.64
CA LYS A 369 27.96 -0.18 -14.58
C LYS A 369 26.47 0.15 -14.68
N LEU A 370 25.82 -0.17 -15.80
CA LEU A 370 24.41 0.12 -16.05
C LEU A 370 23.55 -0.92 -15.36
N GLY A 371 22.74 -0.52 -14.40
CA GLY A 371 21.67 -1.33 -13.85
C GLY A 371 20.43 -1.23 -14.73
N VAL A 372 19.76 -2.34 -14.95
CA VAL A 372 18.55 -2.46 -15.77
C VAL A 372 17.46 -3.13 -14.95
N ASP A 373 16.27 -2.53 -14.91
CA ASP A 373 15.06 -3.11 -14.33
C ASP A 373 13.93 -2.97 -15.38
N PHE A 374 13.56 -4.10 -15.97
CA PHE A 374 12.47 -4.19 -16.95
C PHE A 374 11.34 -5.03 -16.39
N ASN A 375 10.11 -4.53 -16.52
CA ASN A 375 8.90 -5.25 -16.14
C ASN A 375 7.83 -5.11 -17.25
N ALA A 376 7.16 -6.21 -17.56
CA ALA A 376 5.99 -6.24 -18.42
C ALA A 376 4.84 -6.95 -17.70
N THR A 377 3.65 -6.42 -17.82
CA THR A 377 2.46 -6.93 -17.14
C THR A 377 1.28 -6.97 -18.09
N TYR A 378 0.55 -8.07 -18.06
CA TYR A 378 -0.79 -8.18 -18.64
C TYR A 378 -1.78 -8.49 -17.53
N PHE A 379 -2.85 -7.72 -17.47
CA PHE A 379 -3.90 -7.82 -16.47
C PHE A 379 -5.26 -7.87 -17.15
N TRP A 380 -6.10 -8.82 -16.72
CA TRP A 380 -7.45 -9.00 -17.18
C TRP A 380 -8.37 -9.19 -15.99
N LYS A 381 -9.53 -8.53 -16.02
CA LYS A 381 -10.53 -8.61 -14.95
C LYS A 381 -11.93 -8.54 -15.54
N LYS A 382 -12.81 -9.36 -15.02
CA LYS A 382 -14.23 -9.31 -15.29
C LYS A 382 -14.98 -9.18 -13.97
N LYS A 383 -16.01 -8.37 -13.92
CA LYS A 383 -16.85 -8.16 -12.75
C LYS A 383 -18.30 -8.16 -13.20
N GLY A 384 -19.17 -8.76 -12.40
CA GLY A 384 -20.60 -8.75 -12.67
C GLY A 384 -21.42 -8.77 -11.40
N ARG A 385 -22.64 -8.26 -11.47
CA ARG A 385 -23.64 -8.27 -10.42
C ARG A 385 -25.02 -8.16 -11.05
N THR A 386 -25.98 -8.96 -10.55
CA THR A 386 -27.41 -8.83 -10.82
C THR A 386 -28.10 -8.46 -9.51
N MET A 387 -29.06 -7.57 -9.56
CA MET A 387 -29.82 -7.15 -8.40
C MET A 387 -31.32 -7.14 -8.75
N SER A 388 -32.14 -7.73 -7.88
CA SER A 388 -33.59 -7.67 -7.92
C SER A 388 -34.06 -6.95 -6.68
N ILE A 389 -34.85 -5.91 -6.85
CA ILE A 389 -35.42 -5.08 -5.79
C ILE A 389 -36.93 -5.14 -5.93
N LYS A 390 -37.61 -5.61 -4.90
CA LYS A 390 -39.05 -5.63 -4.83
C LYS A 390 -39.52 -4.65 -3.75
N GLU A 391 -40.12 -3.56 -4.18
CA GLU A 391 -40.73 -2.53 -3.32
C GLU A 391 -42.23 -2.80 -3.24
N SER A 392 -42.75 -3.06 -2.07
CA SER A 392 -44.19 -3.35 -1.83
C SER A 392 -44.75 -2.37 -0.85
N SER A 393 -45.87 -1.74 -1.19
CA SER A 393 -46.58 -0.76 -0.35
C SER A 393 -48.11 -0.91 -0.53
N ALA A 394 -48.84 -0.62 0.52
CA ALA A 394 -50.28 -0.45 0.43
C ALA A 394 -50.70 0.99 0.05
N ASP A 395 -49.78 1.94 0.24
CA ASP A 395 -50.03 3.38 0.17
C ASP A 395 -49.66 3.98 -1.19
N ILE A 396 -48.62 3.41 -1.83
CA ILE A 396 -48.09 3.89 -3.13
C ILE A 396 -47.82 2.69 -4.05
N GLU A 397 -47.68 2.96 -5.33
CA GLU A 397 -47.41 1.95 -6.35
C GLU A 397 -46.19 1.10 -6.01
N SER A 398 -46.38 -0.23 -6.00
CA SER A 398 -45.28 -1.20 -5.83
C SER A 398 -44.38 -1.25 -7.07
N ARG A 399 -43.09 -1.51 -6.87
CA ARG A 399 -42.10 -1.62 -7.95
C ARG A 399 -41.37 -2.94 -7.87
N ASP A 400 -41.11 -3.50 -9.03
CA ASP A 400 -40.22 -4.65 -9.21
C ASP A 400 -39.09 -4.20 -10.15
N VAL A 401 -37.84 -4.24 -9.70
CA VAL A 401 -36.71 -3.62 -10.39
C VAL A 401 -35.59 -4.63 -10.56
N HIS A 402 -35.21 -4.92 -11.79
CA HIS A 402 -34.15 -5.83 -12.12
C HIS A 402 -33.01 -5.09 -12.81
N THR A 403 -31.84 -5.11 -12.18
CA THR A 403 -30.64 -4.47 -12.73
C THR A 403 -29.53 -5.48 -12.96
N ARG A 404 -28.72 -5.26 -13.98
CA ARG A 404 -27.54 -6.02 -14.29
C ARG A 404 -26.38 -5.10 -14.63
N ASN A 405 -25.30 -5.25 -13.89
CA ASN A 405 -24.06 -4.48 -14.07
C ASN A 405 -22.93 -5.45 -14.45
N ARG A 406 -22.21 -5.20 -15.54
CA ARG A 406 -21.05 -5.95 -16.00
C ARG A 406 -19.93 -5.03 -16.39
N GLN A 407 -18.73 -5.41 -16.03
CA GLN A 407 -17.50 -4.70 -16.40
C GLN A 407 -16.44 -5.70 -16.86
N HIS A 408 -15.74 -5.32 -17.92
CA HIS A 408 -14.60 -6.04 -18.45
C HIS A 408 -13.44 -5.05 -18.60
N SER A 409 -12.26 -5.42 -18.11
CA SER A 409 -11.07 -4.59 -18.12
C SER A 409 -9.86 -5.40 -18.58
N ASP A 410 -9.14 -4.84 -19.55
CA ASP A 410 -7.86 -5.36 -20.07
C ASP A 410 -6.80 -4.28 -19.90
N MET A 411 -5.59 -4.66 -19.49
CA MET A 411 -4.44 -3.75 -19.39
C MET A 411 -3.16 -4.47 -19.81
N ALA A 412 -2.38 -3.81 -20.65
CA ALA A 412 -0.98 -4.17 -20.91
C ALA A 412 -0.07 -3.01 -20.50
N ALA A 413 1.01 -3.30 -19.82
CA ALA A 413 1.96 -2.30 -19.39
C ALA A 413 3.41 -2.79 -19.48
N ALA A 414 4.33 -1.89 -19.82
CA ALA A 414 5.77 -2.15 -19.82
C ALA A 414 6.49 -0.97 -19.14
N LYS A 415 7.49 -1.27 -18.34
CA LYS A 415 8.30 -0.29 -17.61
C LYS A 415 9.76 -0.66 -17.69
N LEU A 416 10.61 0.32 -18.04
CA LEU A 416 12.06 0.19 -18.08
C LEU A 416 12.67 1.26 -17.18
N ILE A 417 13.59 0.87 -16.29
CA ILE A 417 14.37 1.76 -15.47
C ILE A 417 15.85 1.44 -15.67
N LEU A 418 16.63 2.43 -15.95
CA LEU A 418 18.08 2.37 -16.08
C LEU A 418 18.72 3.15 -14.91
N PHE A 419 19.69 2.52 -14.26
CA PHE A 419 20.43 3.09 -13.13
C PHE A 419 21.91 3.22 -13.51
N TYR A 420 22.47 4.40 -13.33
CA TYR A 420 23.88 4.61 -13.58
C TYR A 420 24.52 5.42 -12.45
N PRO A 421 25.64 4.97 -11.88
CA PRO A 421 26.36 5.74 -10.86
C PRO A 421 27.02 6.95 -11.51
N VAL A 422 26.66 8.14 -11.02
CA VAL A 422 27.21 9.41 -11.50
C VAL A 422 27.71 10.20 -10.30
N TRP A 423 28.99 10.62 -10.36
CA TRP A 423 29.65 11.40 -9.31
C TRP A 423 29.48 10.76 -7.92
N LYS A 424 28.91 11.44 -6.91
CA LYS A 424 28.63 10.94 -5.55
C LYS A 424 27.22 10.37 -5.39
N GLY A 425 26.51 10.14 -6.48
CA GLY A 425 25.14 9.70 -6.50
C GLY A 425 24.83 8.66 -7.55
N ALA A 426 23.54 8.48 -7.82
CA ALA A 426 23.05 7.62 -8.88
C ALA A 426 21.94 8.34 -9.66
N LEU A 427 22.05 8.28 -10.96
CA LEU A 427 21.02 8.73 -11.89
C LEU A 427 20.12 7.55 -12.24
N SER A 428 18.82 7.74 -12.14
CA SER A 428 17.79 6.81 -12.60
C SER A 428 17.00 7.45 -13.72
N VAL A 429 16.95 6.82 -14.88
CA VAL A 429 16.14 7.29 -16.02
C VAL A 429 15.25 6.15 -16.46
N GLY A 430 14.04 6.44 -16.87
CA GLY A 430 13.16 5.36 -17.31
C GLY A 430 11.91 5.84 -18.04
N SER A 431 11.19 4.87 -18.56
CA SER A 431 9.91 5.06 -19.23
C SER A 431 8.90 4.00 -18.81
N GLU A 432 7.62 4.34 -18.91
CA GLU A 432 6.50 3.45 -18.65
C GLU A 432 5.44 3.67 -19.72
N PHE A 433 4.97 2.58 -20.32
CA PHE A 433 3.85 2.56 -21.25
C PHE A 433 2.72 1.72 -20.67
N ILE A 434 1.47 2.22 -20.76
CA ILE A 434 0.28 1.54 -20.28
C ILE A 434 -0.81 1.69 -21.34
N SER A 435 -1.51 0.60 -21.64
CA SER A 435 -2.70 0.60 -22.48
C SER A 435 -3.80 -0.16 -21.78
N SER A 436 -4.92 0.52 -21.52
CA SER A 436 -6.07 -0.02 -20.80
C SER A 436 -7.32 0.08 -21.65
N ARG A 437 -8.17 -0.94 -21.60
CA ARG A 437 -9.47 -0.98 -22.23
C ARG A 437 -10.50 -1.45 -21.22
N ILE A 438 -11.52 -0.62 -20.99
CA ILE A 438 -12.59 -0.90 -20.06
C ILE A 438 -13.91 -0.85 -20.80
N ARG A 439 -14.77 -1.85 -20.58
CA ARG A 439 -16.15 -1.90 -21.08
C ARG A 439 -17.07 -2.06 -19.90
N GLY A 440 -18.10 -1.25 -19.82
CA GLY A 440 -19.13 -1.28 -18.79
C GLY A 440 -20.51 -1.35 -19.43
N GLU A 441 -21.35 -2.23 -18.92
CA GLU A 441 -22.73 -2.40 -19.34
C GLU A 441 -23.63 -2.36 -18.10
N TYR A 442 -24.62 -1.51 -18.13
CA TYR A 442 -25.68 -1.45 -17.12
C TYR A 442 -27.04 -1.54 -17.81
N ALA A 443 -27.91 -2.35 -17.27
CA ALA A 443 -29.27 -2.49 -17.75
C ALA A 443 -30.24 -2.53 -16.58
N ASN A 444 -31.39 -1.83 -16.73
CA ASN A 444 -32.56 -1.94 -15.90
C ASN A 444 -33.73 -2.41 -16.78
N ALA A 445 -34.29 -3.55 -16.47
CA ALA A 445 -35.32 -4.20 -17.29
C ALA A 445 -36.59 -3.35 -17.41
N GLU A 446 -36.97 -2.68 -16.32
CA GLU A 446 -38.19 -1.86 -16.19
C GLU A 446 -37.99 -0.40 -16.62
N GLN A 447 -36.75 -0.02 -16.97
CA GLN A 447 -36.40 1.31 -17.48
C GLN A 447 -36.69 2.48 -16.51
N TYR A 448 -36.64 2.25 -15.18
CA TYR A 448 -36.69 3.34 -14.20
C TYR A 448 -35.47 4.25 -14.30
N VAL A 449 -34.36 3.69 -14.77
CA VAL A 449 -33.12 4.40 -15.12
C VAL A 449 -32.64 3.88 -16.48
N ASP A 450 -31.97 4.73 -17.24
CA ASP A 450 -31.51 4.43 -18.58
C ASP A 450 -30.43 3.33 -18.59
N ALA A 451 -30.43 2.50 -19.61
CA ALA A 451 -29.34 1.57 -19.86
C ALA A 451 -28.08 2.33 -20.24
N SER A 452 -26.91 1.79 -19.88
CA SER A 452 -25.62 2.37 -20.22
C SER A 452 -24.71 1.33 -20.85
N ASN A 453 -24.04 1.70 -21.93
CA ASN A 453 -22.98 0.91 -22.55
C ASN A 453 -21.79 1.82 -22.84
N THR A 454 -20.75 1.69 -22.03
CA THR A 454 -19.57 2.53 -22.09
C THR A 454 -18.33 1.73 -22.43
N LYS A 455 -17.43 2.34 -23.22
CA LYS A 455 -16.08 1.81 -23.47
C LYS A 455 -15.07 2.94 -23.33
N ILE A 456 -14.04 2.71 -22.55
CA ILE A 456 -12.94 3.66 -22.37
C ILE A 456 -11.65 2.97 -22.83
N ASN A 457 -10.95 3.60 -23.79
CA ASN A 457 -9.61 3.19 -24.20
C ASN A 457 -8.63 4.26 -23.73
N GLU A 458 -7.74 3.92 -22.82
CA GLU A 458 -6.74 4.83 -22.29
C GLU A 458 -5.33 4.33 -22.60
N GLN A 459 -4.49 5.24 -23.09
CA GLN A 459 -3.07 5.00 -23.35
C GLN A 459 -2.28 6.05 -22.60
N SER A 460 -1.26 5.63 -21.87
CA SER A 460 -0.35 6.50 -21.13
C SER A 460 1.08 6.17 -21.48
N ILE A 461 1.87 7.21 -21.73
CA ILE A 461 3.31 7.11 -21.86
C ILE A 461 3.94 8.10 -20.88
N ALA A 462 4.94 7.63 -20.15
CA ALA A 462 5.66 8.44 -19.19
C ALA A 462 7.16 8.30 -19.37
N GLY A 463 7.88 9.40 -19.15
CA GLY A 463 9.32 9.46 -19.04
C GLY A 463 9.71 10.10 -17.72
N PHE A 464 10.79 9.66 -17.09
CA PHE A 464 11.26 10.25 -15.83
C PHE A 464 12.79 10.22 -15.73
N ALA A 465 13.29 11.16 -14.93
CA ALA A 465 14.68 11.21 -14.49
C ALA A 465 14.71 11.56 -13.00
N GLU A 466 15.58 10.90 -12.26
CA GLU A 466 15.74 11.09 -10.81
C GLU A 466 17.22 10.95 -10.46
N TYR A 467 17.75 11.90 -9.70
CA TYR A 467 19.11 11.87 -9.21
C TYR A 467 19.13 11.88 -7.69
N GLY A 468 19.75 10.86 -7.11
CA GLY A 468 19.90 10.73 -5.66
C GLY A 468 21.37 10.78 -5.25
N LEU A 469 21.73 11.62 -4.29
CA LEU A 469 23.08 11.74 -3.76
C LEU A 469 23.12 11.55 -2.24
N LYS A 470 24.30 11.15 -1.74
CA LYS A 470 24.56 11.10 -0.30
C LYS A 470 25.91 11.77 -0.03
N PHE A 471 25.91 12.70 0.92
CA PHE A 471 27.08 13.43 1.33
C PHE A 471 27.14 13.55 2.87
N GLY A 472 28.02 12.75 3.48
CA GLY A 472 28.12 12.66 4.94
C GLY A 472 26.80 12.29 5.59
N ALA A 473 26.32 13.15 6.50
CA ALA A 473 25.04 13.02 7.19
C ALA A 473 23.82 13.40 6.32
N PHE A 474 24.05 14.08 5.19
CA PHE A 474 22.99 14.53 4.29
C PHE A 474 22.73 13.54 3.17
N SER A 475 21.46 13.41 2.77
CA SER A 475 21.05 12.75 1.55
C SER A 475 20.02 13.63 0.85
N ALA A 476 20.11 13.72 -0.47
CA ALA A 476 19.14 14.44 -1.27
C ALA A 476 18.68 13.60 -2.45
N ASN A 477 17.46 13.80 -2.89
CA ASN A 477 16.88 13.18 -4.06
C ASN A 477 16.06 14.25 -4.80
N ALA A 478 16.22 14.35 -6.10
CA ALA A 478 15.42 15.23 -6.94
C ALA A 478 15.10 14.51 -8.24
N GLY A 479 13.89 14.68 -8.72
CA GLY A 479 13.44 14.03 -9.94
C GLY A 479 12.23 14.72 -10.55
N VAL A 480 12.00 14.42 -11.81
CA VAL A 480 10.85 14.87 -12.56
C VAL A 480 10.30 13.74 -13.40
N ARG A 481 8.99 13.65 -13.46
CA ARG A 481 8.26 12.73 -14.32
C ARG A 481 7.33 13.52 -15.22
N TYR A 482 7.32 13.20 -16.49
CA TYR A 482 6.35 13.68 -17.46
C TYR A 482 5.44 12.56 -17.84
N GLU A 483 4.12 12.82 -17.90
CA GLU A 483 3.12 11.85 -18.34
C GLU A 483 2.22 12.46 -19.41
N TYR A 484 2.07 11.73 -20.52
CA TYR A 484 1.07 11.99 -21.54
C TYR A 484 0.03 10.89 -21.52
N VAL A 485 -1.24 11.27 -21.43
CA VAL A 485 -2.38 10.32 -21.38
C VAL A 485 -3.40 10.72 -22.44
N LYS A 486 -3.80 9.73 -23.22
CA LYS A 486 -4.92 9.81 -24.18
C LYS A 486 -6.00 8.86 -23.73
N SER A 487 -7.22 9.38 -23.49
CA SER A 487 -8.41 8.63 -23.10
C SER A 487 -9.54 8.89 -24.09
N ASP A 488 -9.94 7.86 -24.85
CA ASP A 488 -11.05 7.92 -25.79
C ASP A 488 -12.28 7.26 -25.14
N TYR A 489 -13.38 8.01 -25.05
CA TYR A 489 -14.63 7.60 -24.41
C TYR A 489 -15.70 7.30 -25.46
N TYR A 490 -16.32 6.15 -25.36
CA TYR A 490 -17.41 5.71 -26.25
C TYR A 490 -18.67 5.43 -25.44
N TYR A 491 -19.79 5.90 -25.97
CA TYR A 491 -21.13 5.63 -25.43
C TYR A 491 -21.98 4.99 -26.53
N PHE A 492 -22.52 3.80 -26.26
CA PHE A 492 -23.18 2.92 -27.26
C PHE A 492 -22.41 2.81 -28.58
N GLY A 493 -21.08 2.67 -28.50
CA GLY A 493 -20.20 2.53 -29.66
C GLY A 493 -19.81 3.84 -30.36
N GLY A 494 -20.48 4.95 -30.10
CA GLY A 494 -20.15 6.28 -30.63
C GLY A 494 -19.08 6.98 -29.79
N LEU A 495 -18.05 7.50 -30.45
CA LEU A 495 -17.00 8.31 -29.79
C LEU A 495 -17.61 9.63 -29.28
N GLN A 496 -17.44 9.90 -28.00
CA GLN A 496 -17.85 11.15 -27.36
C GLN A 496 -16.64 12.09 -27.22
N THR A 497 -16.70 13.25 -27.84
CA THR A 497 -15.57 14.19 -27.88
C THR A 497 -15.32 14.88 -26.56
N GLU A 498 -16.34 15.31 -25.84
CA GLU A 498 -16.19 16.03 -24.58
C GLU A 498 -15.68 15.19 -23.39
N PRO A 499 -16.17 13.94 -23.18
CA PRO A 499 -15.58 13.05 -22.19
C PRO A 499 -14.21 12.49 -22.59
N SER A 500 -13.89 12.46 -23.91
CA SER A 500 -12.56 12.06 -24.41
C SER A 500 -11.53 13.13 -24.08
N ARG A 501 -10.34 12.73 -23.65
CA ARG A 501 -9.36 13.66 -23.08
C ARG A 501 -7.93 13.34 -23.44
N ARG A 502 -7.11 14.38 -23.37
CA ARG A 502 -5.65 14.32 -23.45
C ARG A 502 -5.06 15.17 -22.34
N TYR A 503 -4.10 14.59 -21.61
CA TYR A 503 -3.38 15.24 -20.50
C TYR A 503 -1.90 15.24 -20.80
N SER A 504 -1.21 16.27 -20.33
CA SER A 504 0.22 16.46 -20.53
C SER A 504 0.76 17.20 -19.32
N ASP A 505 1.26 16.44 -18.32
CA ASP A 505 1.57 16.99 -17.00
C ASP A 505 2.99 16.64 -16.55
N TRP A 506 3.57 17.54 -15.76
CA TRP A 506 4.87 17.37 -15.11
C TRP A 506 4.70 17.17 -13.62
N PHE A 507 5.42 16.20 -13.09
CA PHE A 507 5.37 15.80 -11.67
C PHE A 507 6.76 15.88 -11.04
N PRO A 508 7.21 17.07 -10.60
CA PRO A 508 8.46 17.23 -9.88
C PRO A 508 8.37 16.63 -8.46
N SER A 509 9.53 16.17 -7.97
CA SER A 509 9.70 15.71 -6.59
C SER A 509 11.11 16.06 -6.12
N ALA A 510 11.23 16.47 -4.85
CA ALA A 510 12.50 16.73 -4.21
C ALA A 510 12.44 16.35 -2.74
N SER A 511 13.50 15.78 -2.20
CA SER A 511 13.61 15.51 -0.77
C SER A 511 15.04 15.69 -0.30
N MET A 512 15.19 16.15 0.93
CA MET A 512 16.46 16.29 1.62
C MET A 512 16.32 15.70 3.03
N SER A 513 17.28 14.88 3.44
CA SER A 513 17.32 14.33 4.79
C SER A 513 18.69 14.51 5.42
N TRP A 514 18.69 14.70 6.72
CA TRP A 514 19.86 14.82 7.58
C TRP A 514 19.74 13.87 8.77
N ASN A 515 20.80 13.09 9.02
CA ASN A 515 20.83 12.13 10.12
C ASN A 515 22.13 12.32 10.90
N SER A 516 22.02 12.64 12.19
CA SER A 516 23.17 12.82 13.08
C SER A 516 22.84 12.37 14.49
N GLY A 517 23.60 11.41 15.00
CA GLY A 517 23.36 10.84 16.33
C GLY A 517 21.94 10.26 16.47
N LYS A 518 21.14 10.83 17.35
CA LYS A 518 19.74 10.45 17.59
C LYS A 518 18.73 11.24 16.77
N TRP A 519 19.18 12.29 16.07
CA TRP A 519 18.33 13.15 15.26
C TRP A 519 18.26 12.67 13.82
N ALA A 520 17.08 12.73 13.28
CA ALA A 520 16.81 12.55 11.85
C ALA A 520 15.78 13.57 11.42
N LEU A 521 16.07 14.32 10.35
CA LEU A 521 15.20 15.31 9.74
C LEU A 521 15.03 14.99 8.26
N GLN A 522 13.82 15.19 7.72
CA GLN A 522 13.54 15.11 6.29
C GLN A 522 12.54 16.18 5.91
N LEU A 523 12.85 16.93 4.87
CA LEU A 523 11.94 17.83 4.18
C LEU A 523 11.72 17.31 2.77
N ALA A 524 10.48 17.24 2.32
CA ALA A 524 10.13 16.75 1.00
C ALA A 524 9.04 17.58 0.35
N TYR A 525 9.14 17.71 -0.97
CA TYR A 525 8.12 18.24 -1.85
C TYR A 525 7.76 17.18 -2.89
N THR A 526 6.47 16.98 -3.14
CA THR A 526 5.99 16.10 -4.21
C THR A 526 4.78 16.70 -4.91
N CYS A 527 4.78 16.64 -6.23
CA CYS A 527 3.60 16.88 -7.06
C CYS A 527 3.05 15.52 -7.53
N LYS A 528 1.79 15.24 -7.23
CA LYS A 528 1.13 13.96 -7.51
C LYS A 528 -0.25 14.19 -8.12
N THR A 529 -0.76 13.18 -8.84
CA THR A 529 -2.12 13.21 -9.38
C THR A 529 -3.00 12.13 -8.75
N ARG A 530 -4.30 12.29 -8.86
CA ARG A 530 -5.31 11.23 -8.68
C ARG A 530 -6.28 11.30 -9.84
N ARG A 531 -6.22 10.30 -10.72
CA ARG A 531 -7.17 10.17 -11.81
C ARG A 531 -8.48 9.55 -11.30
N PRO A 532 -9.64 9.91 -11.88
CA PRO A 532 -10.91 9.26 -11.58
C PRO A 532 -10.81 7.75 -11.83
N SER A 533 -11.46 6.94 -10.99
CA SER A 533 -11.63 5.52 -11.29
C SER A 533 -12.49 5.35 -12.55
N TYR A 534 -12.28 4.28 -13.30
CA TYR A 534 -13.12 4.02 -14.47
C TYR A 534 -14.58 3.81 -14.11
N ASN A 535 -14.85 3.30 -12.91
CA ASN A 535 -16.20 3.19 -12.38
C ASN A 535 -16.88 4.59 -12.22
N SER A 536 -16.11 5.57 -11.73
CA SER A 536 -16.61 6.96 -11.56
C SER A 536 -16.78 7.70 -12.89
N LEU A 537 -16.11 7.25 -13.97
CA LEU A 537 -16.18 7.84 -15.31
C LEU A 537 -17.32 7.28 -16.18
N ARG A 538 -18.00 6.21 -15.76
CA ARG A 538 -19.09 5.64 -16.53
C ARG A 538 -20.31 6.57 -16.50
N ASP A 539 -20.98 6.72 -17.63
CA ASP A 539 -22.27 7.39 -17.74
C ASP A 539 -23.40 6.40 -17.39
N GLU A 540 -23.48 6.04 -16.12
CA GLU A 540 -24.37 5.03 -15.59
C GLU A 540 -25.09 5.60 -14.39
N VAL A 541 -26.40 5.45 -14.38
CA VAL A 541 -27.25 5.75 -13.23
C VAL A 541 -27.77 4.42 -12.67
N GLN A 542 -27.37 4.10 -11.44
CA GLN A 542 -27.84 2.91 -10.73
C GLN A 542 -29.07 3.26 -9.89
N TYR A 543 -30.05 2.38 -9.95
CA TYR A 543 -31.23 2.44 -9.09
C TYR A 543 -30.89 1.80 -7.75
N ASP A 544 -30.92 2.54 -6.66
CA ASP A 544 -30.77 2.01 -5.31
C ASP A 544 -32.14 1.78 -4.67
N ASN A 545 -33.01 2.80 -4.73
CA ASN A 545 -34.42 2.75 -4.37
C ASN A 545 -35.16 3.91 -5.10
N ARG A 546 -36.48 4.03 -4.91
CA ARG A 546 -37.31 5.05 -5.60
C ARG A 546 -36.91 6.50 -5.35
N TYR A 547 -36.19 6.79 -4.28
CA TYR A 547 -35.75 8.14 -3.88
C TYR A 547 -34.24 8.35 -3.93
N THR A 548 -33.47 7.33 -4.27
CA THR A 548 -32.01 7.42 -4.28
C THR A 548 -31.42 6.70 -5.48
N TYR A 549 -30.65 7.43 -6.27
CA TYR A 549 -29.88 6.92 -7.40
C TYR A 549 -28.40 7.25 -7.18
N GLU A 550 -27.54 6.41 -7.70
CA GLU A 550 -26.10 6.61 -7.68
C GLU A 550 -25.54 6.60 -9.10
N GLY A 551 -24.60 7.47 -9.43
CA GLY A 551 -24.09 7.53 -10.79
C GLY A 551 -22.63 7.92 -10.93
N GLY A 552 -22.09 7.63 -12.11
CA GLY A 552 -20.80 8.13 -12.52
C GLY A 552 -20.89 9.56 -13.10
N ASN A 553 -19.72 10.07 -13.45
CA ASN A 553 -19.57 11.38 -14.09
C ASN A 553 -18.41 11.33 -15.10
N PRO A 554 -18.68 11.18 -16.38
CA PRO A 554 -17.67 11.08 -17.42
C PRO A 554 -16.83 12.36 -17.57
N TYR A 555 -17.30 13.48 -17.02
CA TYR A 555 -16.64 14.79 -17.08
C TYR A 555 -15.63 15.03 -15.95
N LEU A 556 -15.42 14.08 -15.04
CA LEU A 556 -14.41 14.20 -13.98
C LEU A 556 -13.01 14.41 -14.54
N ARG A 557 -12.27 15.30 -13.91
CA ARG A 557 -10.87 15.63 -14.23
C ARG A 557 -9.93 15.09 -13.15
N PRO A 558 -8.67 14.77 -13.49
CA PRO A 558 -7.66 14.44 -12.48
C PRO A 558 -7.47 15.56 -11.47
N CYS A 559 -7.25 15.20 -10.20
CA CYS A 559 -6.79 16.15 -9.20
C CYS A 559 -5.26 16.19 -9.19
N ILE A 560 -4.67 17.38 -9.05
CA ILE A 560 -3.24 17.55 -8.84
C ILE A 560 -3.02 17.96 -7.38
N THR A 561 -2.13 17.26 -6.69
CA THR A 561 -1.79 17.53 -5.28
C THR A 561 -0.33 17.96 -5.17
N ASN A 562 -0.10 19.16 -4.70
CA ASN A 562 1.20 19.66 -4.28
C ASN A 562 1.33 19.45 -2.77
N ASN A 563 2.34 18.74 -2.35
CA ASN A 563 2.55 18.38 -0.95
C ASN A 563 3.93 18.81 -0.47
N VAL A 564 3.98 19.46 0.68
CA VAL A 564 5.19 19.71 1.47
C VAL A 564 5.09 18.91 2.77
N ASP A 565 6.13 18.18 3.11
CA ASP A 565 6.15 17.21 4.21
C ASP A 565 7.44 17.34 5.02
N LEU A 566 7.34 17.62 6.31
CA LEU A 566 8.44 17.69 7.27
C LEU A 566 8.36 16.49 8.21
N ASN A 567 9.42 15.71 8.29
CA ASN A 567 9.59 14.62 9.24
C ASN A 567 10.76 14.92 10.17
N VAL A 568 10.52 14.80 11.46
CA VAL A 568 11.55 14.94 12.51
C VAL A 568 11.47 13.70 13.41
N ALA A 569 12.59 13.07 13.67
CA ALA A 569 12.66 11.98 14.64
C ALA A 569 13.81 12.19 15.59
N TYR A 570 13.57 11.89 16.86
CA TYR A 570 14.56 11.89 17.93
C TYR A 570 14.36 10.66 18.82
N ASP A 571 15.25 9.69 18.69
CA ASP A 571 15.22 8.42 19.43
C ASP A 571 13.85 7.71 19.29
N TRP A 572 13.01 7.75 20.35
CA TRP A 572 11.68 7.13 20.41
C TRP A 572 10.52 8.07 20.05
N LEU A 573 10.79 9.35 19.77
CA LEU A 573 9.79 10.37 19.43
C LEU A 573 9.90 10.72 17.94
N SER A 574 8.77 10.84 17.25
CA SER A 574 8.73 11.36 15.88
C SER A 574 7.56 12.31 15.67
N LEU A 575 7.81 13.35 14.88
CA LEU A 575 6.86 14.36 14.42
C LEU A 575 6.81 14.32 12.90
N ASN A 576 5.60 14.37 12.34
CA ASN A 576 5.37 14.65 10.94
C ASN A 576 4.40 15.84 10.84
N ALA A 577 4.70 16.80 10.01
CA ALA A 577 3.81 17.90 9.70
C ALA A 577 3.81 18.15 8.19
N GLY A 578 2.67 18.47 7.63
CA GLY A 578 2.61 18.74 6.20
C GLY A 578 1.39 19.54 5.76
N TYR A 579 1.48 19.97 4.51
CA TYR A 579 0.46 20.76 3.83
C TYR A 579 0.23 20.21 2.44
N ASN A 580 -1.04 20.07 2.06
CA ASN A 580 -1.47 19.74 0.71
C ASN A 580 -2.23 20.92 0.11
N TYR A 581 -1.88 21.29 -1.12
CA TYR A 581 -2.75 22.04 -2.00
C TYR A 581 -3.26 21.12 -3.11
N ILE A 582 -4.58 20.96 -3.22
CA ILE A 582 -5.24 20.05 -4.14
C ILE A 582 -6.02 20.86 -5.15
N ASP A 583 -5.61 20.83 -6.41
CA ASP A 583 -6.35 21.38 -7.53
C ASP A 583 -7.39 20.36 -8.00
N LYS A 584 -8.61 20.82 -8.26
CA LYS A 584 -9.77 20.04 -8.73
C LYS A 584 -10.04 18.78 -7.91
N PRO A 585 -10.19 18.87 -6.57
CA PRO A 585 -10.52 17.72 -5.75
C PRO A 585 -11.85 17.09 -6.21
N MET A 586 -11.88 15.76 -6.26
CA MET A 586 -13.11 15.01 -6.54
C MET A 586 -13.82 14.73 -5.22
N VAL A 587 -15.04 15.23 -5.09
CA VAL A 587 -15.86 15.14 -3.89
C VAL A 587 -17.19 14.47 -4.22
N TRP A 588 -17.64 13.58 -3.33
CA TRP A 588 -18.92 12.91 -3.41
C TRP A 588 -20.01 13.86 -2.92
N VAL A 589 -21.04 14.09 -3.73
CA VAL A 589 -22.12 15.02 -3.44
C VAL A 589 -23.47 14.37 -3.63
N ALA A 590 -24.47 14.88 -2.90
CA ALA A 590 -25.87 14.57 -3.06
C ALA A 590 -26.58 15.77 -3.71
N THR A 591 -27.25 15.54 -4.84
CA THR A 591 -28.02 16.55 -5.59
C THR A 591 -29.38 16.00 -5.96
N LEU A 592 -30.28 16.80 -6.53
CA LEU A 592 -31.52 16.30 -7.09
C LEU A 592 -31.30 15.72 -8.49
N TYR A 593 -31.87 14.55 -8.78
CA TYR A 593 -31.82 13.92 -10.09
C TYR A 593 -32.75 14.59 -11.08
N GLN A 594 -32.22 15.31 -12.08
CA GLN A 594 -32.98 16.00 -13.11
C GLN A 594 -34.08 16.91 -12.57
N GLY A 595 -33.87 17.53 -11.40
CA GLY A 595 -34.87 18.39 -10.74
C GLY A 595 -36.05 17.64 -10.11
N LYS A 596 -36.02 16.31 -10.05
CA LYS A 596 -37.04 15.48 -9.38
C LYS A 596 -36.68 15.33 -7.90
N ASP A 597 -37.66 15.00 -7.07
CA ASP A 597 -37.47 14.70 -5.63
C ASP A 597 -36.81 13.32 -5.44
N ILE A 598 -35.63 13.12 -6.05
CA ILE A 598 -34.82 11.93 -6.00
C ILE A 598 -33.39 12.38 -5.75
N VAL A 599 -32.77 11.84 -4.73
CA VAL A 599 -31.32 12.07 -4.40
C VAL A 599 -30.46 11.41 -5.45
N PHE A 600 -29.52 12.15 -6.00
CA PHE A 600 -28.52 11.65 -6.93
C PHE A 600 -27.10 11.82 -6.35
N LEU A 601 -26.49 10.70 -6.07
CA LEU A 601 -25.15 10.62 -5.50
C LEU A 601 -24.10 10.45 -6.62
N ARG A 602 -23.14 11.37 -6.71
CA ARG A 602 -22.03 11.27 -7.68
C ARG A 602 -20.81 12.07 -7.27
N ASN A 603 -19.68 11.79 -7.89
CA ASN A 603 -18.48 12.62 -7.75
C ASN A 603 -18.53 13.85 -8.67
N VAL A 604 -18.09 15.00 -8.16
CA VAL A 604 -17.84 16.21 -8.94
C VAL A 604 -16.46 16.80 -8.59
N ASN A 605 -15.86 17.57 -9.50
CA ASN A 605 -14.65 18.32 -9.19
C ASN A 605 -15.01 19.68 -8.60
N PHE A 606 -14.47 20.00 -7.43
CA PHE A 606 -14.47 21.35 -6.85
C PHE A 606 -13.25 22.13 -7.32
N ASN A 607 -13.17 23.42 -7.02
CA ASN A 607 -12.08 24.28 -7.50
C ASN A 607 -10.74 23.89 -6.86
N ASN A 608 -10.64 23.93 -5.55
CA ASN A 608 -9.46 23.49 -4.81
C ASN A 608 -9.81 23.06 -3.38
N SER A 609 -8.87 22.38 -2.74
CA SER A 609 -8.90 22.09 -1.30
C SER A 609 -7.49 22.23 -0.73
N GLN A 610 -7.42 22.61 0.53
CA GLN A 610 -6.15 22.71 1.29
C GLN A 610 -6.25 21.83 2.53
N ASP A 611 -5.22 21.03 2.81
CA ASP A 611 -5.19 20.19 4.00
C ASP A 611 -3.93 20.49 4.83
N VAL A 612 -4.10 20.68 6.12
CA VAL A 612 -3.02 20.72 7.11
C VAL A 612 -3.09 19.47 7.96
N TYR A 613 -1.95 18.85 8.21
CA TYR A 613 -1.88 17.66 9.04
C TYR A 613 -0.62 17.63 9.91
N VAL A 614 -0.76 17.04 11.10
CA VAL A 614 0.34 16.81 12.05
C VAL A 614 0.15 15.46 12.69
N SER A 615 1.22 14.69 12.85
CA SER A 615 1.26 13.41 13.58
C SER A 615 2.44 13.39 14.55
N ILE A 616 2.17 13.07 15.80
CA ILE A 616 3.18 12.88 16.84
C ILE A 616 3.12 11.44 17.30
N VAL A 617 4.24 10.74 17.25
CA VAL A 617 4.35 9.34 17.68
C VAL A 617 5.43 9.20 18.73
N ALA A 618 5.08 8.59 19.85
CA ALA A 618 5.98 8.24 20.93
C ALA A 618 5.99 6.72 21.11
N SER A 619 7.18 6.08 21.02
CA SER A 619 7.33 4.64 21.18
C SER A 619 8.48 4.25 22.13
N PRO A 620 8.38 4.61 23.42
CA PRO A 620 9.39 4.27 24.43
C PRO A 620 9.38 2.76 24.74
N ARG A 621 10.40 2.28 25.43
CA ARG A 621 10.54 0.89 25.87
C ARG A 621 10.76 0.78 27.37
N PHE A 622 9.96 -0.06 28.02
CA PHE A 622 10.02 -0.29 29.46
C PHE A 622 10.21 -1.81 29.75
N GLY A 623 11.30 -2.38 29.21
CA GLY A 623 11.59 -3.80 29.38
C GLY A 623 10.56 -4.72 28.68
N TRP A 624 9.70 -5.35 29.44
CA TRP A 624 8.65 -6.25 28.92
C TRP A 624 7.44 -5.51 28.32
N TYR A 625 7.30 -4.22 28.58
CA TYR A 625 6.22 -3.35 28.10
C TYR A 625 6.74 -2.34 27.08
N ASN A 626 6.15 -2.31 25.88
CA ASN A 626 6.59 -1.48 24.77
C ASN A 626 5.37 -0.76 24.14
N PRO A 627 4.93 0.37 24.72
CA PRO A 627 3.80 1.13 24.18
C PRO A 627 4.20 1.92 22.92
N MET A 628 3.19 2.22 22.10
CA MET A 628 3.25 3.24 21.06
C MET A 628 2.01 4.13 21.19
N ALA A 629 2.23 5.41 21.48
CA ALA A 629 1.18 6.43 21.51
C ALA A 629 1.31 7.30 20.26
N GLU A 630 0.20 7.57 19.58
CA GLU A 630 0.13 8.38 18.38
C GLU A 630 -1.05 9.35 18.49
N ILE A 631 -0.80 10.60 18.14
CA ILE A 631 -1.80 11.66 18.06
C ILE A 631 -1.68 12.28 16.68
N ASP A 632 -2.78 12.18 15.91
CA ASP A 632 -2.88 12.76 14.58
C ASP A 632 -3.88 13.92 14.61
N TYR A 633 -3.53 15.00 13.95
CA TYR A 633 -4.38 16.16 13.67
C TYR A 633 -4.53 16.31 12.16
N THR A 634 -5.75 16.53 11.68
CA THR A 634 -6.03 16.87 10.28
C THR A 634 -7.12 17.92 10.19
N GLN A 635 -6.93 18.89 9.31
CA GLN A 635 -7.96 19.88 8.96
C GLN A 635 -7.92 20.14 7.46
N SER A 636 -9.09 20.11 6.82
CA SER A 636 -9.28 20.37 5.40
C SER A 636 -10.10 21.66 5.20
N PHE A 637 -9.81 22.34 4.10
CA PHE A 637 -10.48 23.59 3.68
C PHE A 637 -10.86 23.46 2.20
N LEU A 638 -12.10 22.97 1.93
CA LEU A 638 -12.62 22.87 0.58
C LEU A 638 -13.14 24.24 0.12
N CYS A 639 -12.75 24.66 -1.08
CA CYS A 639 -13.35 25.80 -1.75
C CYS A 639 -14.68 25.39 -2.39
N THR A 640 -15.79 25.86 -1.82
CA THR A 640 -17.14 25.57 -2.29
C THR A 640 -17.73 26.69 -3.18
N ASP A 641 -16.93 27.70 -3.54
CA ASP A 641 -17.36 28.82 -4.36
C ASP A 641 -17.83 28.35 -5.75
N GLY A 642 -19.00 28.81 -6.16
CA GLY A 642 -19.63 28.41 -7.42
C GLY A 642 -20.41 27.09 -7.37
N PHE A 643 -20.51 26.47 -6.19
CA PHE A 643 -21.30 25.25 -5.97
C PHE A 643 -22.49 25.57 -5.06
N ASP A 644 -23.65 25.05 -5.44
CA ASP A 644 -24.86 25.14 -4.62
C ASP A 644 -24.78 24.06 -3.51
N VAL A 645 -24.08 24.37 -2.42
CA VAL A 645 -23.91 23.52 -1.25
C VAL A 645 -23.97 24.34 0.02
N ASN A 646 -24.49 23.76 1.08
CA ASN A 646 -24.51 24.39 2.39
C ASN A 646 -23.08 24.46 2.94
N LYS A 647 -22.52 25.67 3.03
CA LYS A 647 -21.19 25.91 3.57
C LYS A 647 -21.18 25.58 5.06
N LEU A 648 -20.47 24.55 5.43
CA LEU A 648 -20.31 24.14 6.81
C LEU A 648 -18.97 24.64 7.37
N SER A 649 -18.97 24.94 8.66
CA SER A 649 -17.74 25.31 9.36
C SER A 649 -16.83 24.07 9.51
N ASN A 650 -15.65 24.10 8.91
CA ASN A 650 -14.67 23.01 9.00
C ASN A 650 -14.26 22.77 10.46
N ARG A 651 -14.25 21.49 10.86
CA ARG A 651 -13.78 21.06 12.16
C ARG A 651 -12.60 20.10 12.02
N PRO A 652 -11.53 20.28 12.78
CA PRO A 652 -10.40 19.37 12.77
C PRO A 652 -10.79 17.98 13.26
N CYS A 653 -10.04 17.00 12.80
CA CYS A 653 -10.13 15.63 13.28
C CYS A 653 -8.86 15.30 14.08
N PHE A 654 -9.05 14.79 15.29
CA PHE A 654 -8.00 14.17 16.08
C PHE A 654 -8.19 12.64 16.07
N ASN A 655 -7.10 11.91 15.90
CA ASN A 655 -7.06 10.46 16.04
C ASN A 655 -6.01 10.12 17.09
N PHE A 656 -6.44 9.47 18.17
CA PHE A 656 -5.59 9.01 19.26
C PHE A 656 -5.45 7.50 19.14
N ARG A 657 -4.22 6.99 19.12
CA ARG A 657 -3.92 5.57 19.09
C ARG A 657 -2.94 5.22 20.20
N LEU A 658 -3.25 4.16 20.95
CA LEU A 658 -2.38 3.61 21.98
C LEU A 658 -2.28 2.10 21.76
N ASN A 659 -1.13 1.66 21.24
CA ASN A 659 -0.82 0.25 21.03
C ASN A 659 0.06 -0.21 22.20
N ASN A 660 -0.46 -1.08 23.04
CA ASN A 660 0.25 -1.65 24.18
C ASN A 660 0.75 -3.04 23.83
N ARG A 661 2.06 -3.26 23.94
CA ARG A 661 2.74 -4.50 23.57
C ARG A 661 3.45 -5.05 24.78
N PHE A 662 3.13 -6.30 25.15
CA PHE A 662 3.65 -6.98 26.33
C PHE A 662 4.41 -8.23 25.94
N ASN A 663 5.70 -8.30 26.25
CA ASN A 663 6.53 -9.49 26.13
C ASN A 663 6.47 -10.29 27.45
N ILE A 664 5.41 -11.09 27.64
CA ILE A 664 5.16 -11.81 28.90
C ILE A 664 6.24 -12.87 29.11
N THR A 665 6.56 -13.62 28.05
CA THR A 665 7.70 -14.54 27.99
C THR A 665 8.35 -14.45 26.60
N PRO A 666 9.52 -15.06 26.36
CA PRO A 666 10.12 -15.09 25.02
C PRO A 666 9.19 -15.69 23.94
N THR A 667 8.24 -16.54 24.33
CA THR A 667 7.31 -17.21 23.39
C THR A 667 5.85 -16.76 23.53
N LEU A 668 5.49 -15.99 24.56
CA LEU A 668 4.13 -15.49 24.78
C LEU A 668 4.11 -13.97 24.77
N LYS A 669 3.34 -13.39 23.86
CA LYS A 669 3.14 -11.95 23.73
C LYS A 669 1.66 -11.59 23.80
N ALA A 670 1.36 -10.39 24.32
CA ALA A 670 0.02 -9.82 24.34
C ALA A 670 0.04 -8.41 23.71
N PHE A 671 -1.04 -8.07 23.05
CA PHE A 671 -1.27 -6.79 22.40
C PHE A 671 -2.64 -6.26 22.80
N LEU A 672 -2.71 -5.01 23.22
CA LEU A 672 -3.95 -4.30 23.53
C LEU A 672 -3.93 -2.95 22.81
N ASN A 673 -4.74 -2.82 21.79
CA ASN A 673 -4.79 -1.65 20.93
C ASN A 673 -6.05 -0.85 21.19
N MET A 674 -5.87 0.43 21.44
CA MET A 674 -6.94 1.38 21.70
C MET A 674 -6.89 2.47 20.65
N ARG A 675 -8.03 2.85 20.10
CA ARG A 675 -8.17 3.94 19.14
C ARG A 675 -9.39 4.78 19.50
N TYR A 676 -9.20 6.08 19.46
CA TYR A 676 -10.29 7.05 19.55
C TYR A 676 -10.12 8.10 18.48
N LYS A 677 -11.16 8.35 17.71
CA LYS A 677 -11.19 9.36 16.67
C LYS A 677 -12.33 10.32 16.95
N THR A 678 -12.02 11.61 16.96
CA THR A 678 -13.05 12.65 17.09
C THR A 678 -13.90 12.73 15.84
N GLY A 679 -15.14 13.17 16.00
CA GLY A 679 -15.94 13.58 14.86
C GLY A 679 -15.23 14.70 14.09
N ARG A 680 -15.40 14.71 12.78
CA ARG A 680 -14.87 15.76 11.92
C ARG A 680 -15.98 16.30 11.02
N LEU A 681 -15.79 17.50 10.57
CA LEU A 681 -16.51 18.05 9.45
C LEU A 681 -15.51 18.28 8.32
N ASN A 682 -15.67 17.50 7.28
CA ASN A 682 -14.80 17.51 6.12
C ASN A 682 -15.65 17.70 4.88
N ASP A 683 -15.30 18.70 4.08
CA ASP A 683 -16.01 19.02 2.86
C ASP A 683 -17.52 19.17 3.13
N LEU A 684 -18.31 18.27 2.62
CA LEU A 684 -19.78 18.26 2.77
C LEU A 684 -20.26 17.17 3.74
N GLN A 685 -19.35 16.52 4.45
CA GLN A 685 -19.67 15.39 5.29
C GLN A 685 -19.20 15.61 6.73
N LYS A 686 -20.12 15.43 7.67
CA LYS A 686 -19.86 15.37 9.11
C LYS A 686 -19.80 13.91 9.55
N THR A 687 -18.77 13.52 10.26
CA THR A 687 -18.68 12.20 10.90
C THR A 687 -18.74 12.33 12.40
N LYS A 688 -19.32 11.35 13.10
CA LYS A 688 -19.29 11.28 14.57
C LYS A 688 -17.99 10.67 15.07
N SER A 689 -17.71 10.80 16.36
CA SER A 689 -16.57 10.14 17.00
C SER A 689 -16.82 8.65 17.15
N PHE A 690 -15.73 7.86 17.12
CA PHE A 690 -15.79 6.46 17.46
C PHE A 690 -14.59 6.04 18.31
N ALA A 691 -14.74 4.95 19.05
CA ALA A 691 -13.69 4.32 19.81
C ALA A 691 -13.62 2.83 19.44
N ARG A 692 -12.44 2.24 19.53
CA ARG A 692 -12.24 0.80 19.29
C ARG A 692 -11.15 0.26 20.20
N VAL A 693 -11.38 -0.93 20.74
CA VAL A 693 -10.40 -1.67 21.54
C VAL A 693 -10.28 -3.09 21.00
N ASP A 694 -9.05 -3.47 20.64
CA ASP A 694 -8.71 -4.79 20.12
C ASP A 694 -7.67 -5.45 21.02
N MET A 695 -7.76 -6.78 21.20
CA MET A 695 -6.82 -7.56 21.99
C MET A 695 -6.35 -8.79 21.21
N LYS A 696 -5.06 -9.15 21.36
CA LYS A 696 -4.46 -10.33 20.74
C LYS A 696 -3.41 -10.96 21.63
N PHE A 697 -3.42 -12.28 21.70
CA PHE A 697 -2.36 -13.08 22.32
C PHE A 697 -1.72 -13.96 21.27
N THR A 698 -0.40 -14.12 21.32
CA THR A 698 0.34 -15.02 20.44
C THR A 698 1.27 -15.90 21.25
N LYS A 699 1.30 -17.19 20.93
CA LYS A 699 2.20 -18.18 21.53
C LYS A 699 2.94 -18.93 20.44
N SER A 700 4.26 -18.98 20.52
CA SER A 700 5.09 -19.74 19.60
C SER A 700 5.55 -21.07 20.21
N PHE A 701 5.66 -22.09 19.34
CA PHE A 701 6.04 -23.47 19.63
C PHE A 701 7.04 -23.96 18.59
N LEU A 702 7.67 -25.13 18.81
CA LEU A 702 8.55 -25.79 17.84
C LEU A 702 9.68 -24.86 17.33
N ASN A 703 10.36 -24.18 18.24
CA ASN A 703 11.38 -23.17 17.90
C ASN A 703 10.85 -22.11 16.89
N ASP A 704 9.65 -21.59 17.18
CA ASP A 704 8.94 -20.60 16.38
C ASP A 704 8.41 -21.09 15.00
N ALA A 705 8.57 -22.39 14.66
CA ALA A 705 8.00 -22.93 13.44
C ALA A 705 6.47 -22.93 13.46
N LEU A 706 5.85 -23.01 14.63
CA LEU A 706 4.40 -22.95 14.82
C LEU A 706 4.04 -21.76 15.71
N VAL A 707 3.15 -20.87 15.23
CA VAL A 707 2.61 -19.75 16.01
C VAL A 707 1.09 -19.86 16.05
N ILE A 708 0.52 -19.79 17.24
CA ILE A 708 -0.91 -19.76 17.49
C ILE A 708 -1.25 -18.37 18.03
N GLY A 709 -2.24 -17.71 17.43
CA GLY A 709 -2.78 -16.43 17.86
C GLY A 709 -4.27 -16.56 18.20
N VAL A 710 -4.69 -15.92 19.30
CA VAL A 710 -6.10 -15.73 19.65
C VAL A 710 -6.35 -14.24 19.74
N TYR A 711 -7.43 -13.76 19.15
CA TYR A 711 -7.73 -12.33 19.11
C TYR A 711 -9.21 -12.04 19.31
N ALA A 712 -9.49 -10.87 19.81
CA ALA A 712 -10.82 -10.28 19.90
C ALA A 712 -10.76 -8.83 19.43
N ASN A 713 -11.59 -8.50 18.48
CA ASN A 713 -11.67 -7.16 17.90
C ASN A 713 -12.96 -6.48 18.35
N ASP A 714 -12.92 -5.14 18.46
CA ASP A 714 -14.04 -4.28 18.86
C ASP A 714 -14.74 -4.80 20.13
N LEU A 715 -13.96 -4.95 21.22
CA LEU A 715 -14.41 -5.59 22.48
C LEU A 715 -15.72 -4.99 23.02
N PHE A 716 -15.93 -3.68 22.84
CA PHE A 716 -17.05 -2.92 23.40
C PHE A 716 -18.18 -2.65 22.41
N LYS A 717 -18.10 -3.14 21.15
CA LYS A 717 -19.08 -2.87 20.09
C LYS A 717 -19.26 -1.36 19.83
N THR A 718 -18.15 -0.65 19.72
CA THR A 718 -18.10 0.81 19.59
C THR A 718 -17.57 1.29 18.22
N ASP A 719 -17.19 0.37 17.33
CA ASP A 719 -16.76 0.67 15.96
C ASP A 719 -17.98 0.83 15.06
N THR A 720 -18.62 2.00 15.13
CA THR A 720 -19.80 2.37 14.35
C THR A 720 -19.42 3.42 13.30
N GLU A 721 -20.03 3.34 12.12
CA GLU A 721 -19.92 4.34 11.08
C GLU A 721 -21.14 5.26 11.14
N GLN A 722 -20.95 6.51 11.54
CA GLN A 722 -22.01 7.50 11.61
C GLN A 722 -21.56 8.77 10.89
N TRP A 723 -22.35 9.17 9.88
CA TRP A 723 -22.08 10.38 9.13
C TRP A 723 -23.34 11.08 8.66
N THR A 724 -23.24 12.40 8.43
CA THR A 724 -24.24 13.23 7.79
C THR A 724 -23.63 13.87 6.56
N MET A 725 -24.28 13.74 5.42
CA MET A 725 -23.91 14.41 4.16
C MET A 725 -24.90 15.52 3.87
N TYR A 726 -24.37 16.69 3.52
CA TYR A 726 -25.15 17.88 3.23
C TYR A 726 -25.05 18.22 1.74
N GLY A 727 -26.15 18.10 1.00
CA GLY A 727 -26.30 18.61 -0.35
C GLY A 727 -27.05 19.95 -0.36
N SER A 728 -27.29 20.53 -1.54
CA SER A 728 -28.02 21.79 -1.68
C SER A 728 -29.48 21.68 -1.21
N HIS A 729 -30.13 20.61 -1.60
CA HIS A 729 -31.53 20.32 -1.30
C HIS A 729 -31.69 18.99 -0.54
N THR A 730 -30.63 18.42 -0.02
CA THR A 730 -30.66 17.08 0.57
C THR A 730 -29.82 17.03 1.81
N VAL A 731 -30.28 16.31 2.84
CA VAL A 731 -29.48 15.90 3.99
C VAL A 731 -29.63 14.41 4.15
N MET A 732 -28.53 13.69 4.18
CA MET A 732 -28.51 12.25 4.40
C MET A 732 -27.74 11.94 5.68
N GLU A 733 -28.35 11.22 6.60
CA GLU A 733 -27.69 10.70 7.79
C GLU A 733 -27.64 9.17 7.72
N LYS A 734 -26.48 8.61 8.01
CA LYS A 734 -26.27 7.15 8.13
C LYS A 734 -25.79 6.80 9.52
N ASP A 735 -26.42 5.80 10.11
CA ASP A 735 -25.94 5.09 11.29
C ASP A 735 -25.79 3.61 10.93
N CYS A 736 -24.55 3.11 11.00
CA CYS A 736 -24.21 1.78 10.57
C CYS A 736 -23.34 1.06 11.59
N TYR A 737 -23.69 -0.19 11.88
CA TYR A 737 -22.86 -1.13 12.62
C TYR A 737 -22.54 -2.35 11.75
N GLY A 738 -21.27 -2.51 11.36
CA GLY A 738 -20.78 -3.50 10.40
C GLY A 738 -20.43 -4.88 10.98
N TYR A 739 -20.94 -5.28 12.16
CA TYR A 739 -20.59 -6.54 12.85
C TYR A 739 -19.08 -6.78 12.98
N GLU A 740 -18.31 -5.71 13.27
CA GLU A 740 -16.87 -5.75 13.41
C GLU A 740 -16.39 -6.48 14.66
N ARG A 741 -17.26 -6.56 15.69
CA ARG A 741 -16.98 -7.32 16.91
C ARG A 741 -16.84 -8.80 16.59
N CYS A 742 -15.63 -9.35 16.82
CA CYS A 742 -15.36 -10.76 16.56
C CYS A 742 -14.32 -11.33 17.49
N VAL A 743 -14.38 -12.64 17.65
CA VAL A 743 -13.30 -13.44 18.23
C VAL A 743 -12.74 -14.37 17.16
N GLY A 744 -11.45 -14.66 17.22
CA GLY A 744 -10.83 -15.50 16.22
C GLY A 744 -9.53 -16.13 16.67
N MET A 745 -9.08 -17.09 15.86
CA MET A 745 -7.82 -17.78 16.04
C MET A 745 -7.04 -17.79 14.74
N SER A 746 -5.73 -17.71 14.84
CA SER A 746 -4.80 -17.88 13.72
C SER A 746 -3.80 -18.99 14.05
N LEU A 747 -3.48 -19.81 13.06
CA LEU A 747 -2.47 -20.85 13.13
C LEU A 747 -1.51 -20.66 11.95
N SER A 748 -0.25 -20.57 12.24
CA SER A 748 0.80 -20.31 11.29
C SER A 748 1.91 -21.34 11.45
N TYR A 749 2.21 -22.11 10.38
CA TYR A 749 3.26 -23.13 10.39
C TYR A 749 4.22 -22.92 9.22
N ASN A 750 5.53 -22.96 9.51
CA ASN A 750 6.62 -22.83 8.55
C ASN A 750 7.45 -24.08 8.52
N PHE A 751 7.72 -24.57 7.31
CA PHE A 751 8.68 -25.64 7.06
C PHE A 751 9.76 -25.13 6.11
N ASN A 752 11.04 -25.15 6.54
CA ASN A 752 12.19 -24.69 5.76
C ASN A 752 12.02 -23.34 5.06
N ALA A 753 11.33 -22.38 5.70
CA ALA A 753 11.00 -21.11 5.08
C ALA A 753 12.23 -20.40 4.48
N THR A 754 12.17 -20.09 3.19
CA THR A 754 13.25 -19.45 2.43
C THR A 754 12.72 -18.23 1.69
N LYS A 755 13.58 -17.23 1.44
CA LYS A 755 13.20 -16.04 0.68
C LYS A 755 13.09 -16.36 -0.82
N SER A 756 12.03 -15.90 -1.47
CA SER A 756 11.88 -16.00 -2.91
C SER A 756 12.96 -15.23 -3.68
N LYS A 757 13.45 -15.81 -4.77
CA LYS A 757 14.35 -15.18 -5.74
C LYS A 757 13.63 -14.28 -6.73
N TYR A 758 12.29 -14.30 -6.77
CA TYR A 758 11.50 -13.47 -7.68
C TYR A 758 11.71 -11.98 -7.38
N LYS A 759 12.10 -11.18 -8.40
CA LYS A 759 12.42 -9.74 -8.26
C LYS A 759 11.50 -8.82 -9.05
N GLY A 760 10.49 -9.34 -9.79
CA GLY A 760 9.59 -8.53 -10.60
C GLY A 760 8.81 -7.51 -9.77
N THR A 761 8.85 -6.23 -10.17
CA THR A 761 8.12 -5.13 -9.52
C THR A 761 6.76 -4.84 -10.16
N GLY A 762 6.51 -5.42 -11.34
CA GLY A 762 5.33 -5.15 -12.16
C GLY A 762 5.36 -3.79 -12.86
N ALA A 763 4.54 -3.66 -13.89
CA ALA A 763 4.27 -2.43 -14.62
C ALA A 763 2.78 -2.07 -14.53
N GLY A 764 2.43 -0.80 -14.71
CA GLY A 764 1.04 -0.33 -14.68
C GLY A 764 0.35 -0.49 -13.31
N ASN A 765 1.10 -0.39 -12.22
CA ASN A 765 0.60 -0.73 -10.90
C ASN A 765 -0.47 0.23 -10.38
N ALA A 766 -0.32 1.52 -10.64
CA ALA A 766 -1.34 2.52 -10.30
C ALA A 766 -2.60 2.31 -11.12
N GLU A 767 -2.45 1.96 -12.41
CA GLU A 767 -3.57 1.72 -13.31
C GLU A 767 -4.44 0.56 -12.87
N LYS A 768 -3.85 -0.55 -12.36
CA LYS A 768 -4.61 -1.69 -11.84
C LYS A 768 -5.58 -1.30 -10.72
N SER A 769 -5.26 -0.31 -9.91
CA SER A 769 -6.13 0.17 -8.82
C SER A 769 -7.36 0.94 -9.33
N ARG A 770 -7.31 1.47 -10.56
CA ARG A 770 -8.41 2.16 -11.24
C ARG A 770 -9.38 1.20 -11.93
N LEU A 771 -8.92 -0.04 -12.27
CA LEU A 771 -9.70 -1.11 -12.90
C LEU A 771 -10.56 -1.87 -11.88
#